data_a5cba0f1c5065ba1d56e760f42202a79
#
_entry.id   a5cba0f1c5065ba1d56e760f42202a79
#
_cell.length_a   1.000
_cell.length_b   1.000
_cell.length_c   1.000
_cell.angle_alpha   90.00
_cell.angle_beta   90.00
_cell.angle_gamma   90.00
#
_symmetry.space_group_name_H-M   'P 1'
#
loop_
_entity.id
_entity.type
_entity.pdbx_description
1 polymer ?
#
loop_
_entity_poly.entity_id
_entity_poly.type
_entity_poly.pdbx_seq_one_letter_code
_entity_poly.pdbx_strand_id
1 'polypeptide(L)'
;MRLRTALNEYKRDRGGRFPEECRTSDGAFSGHGDRLVYVGLDGSLRDYSAPLSGLYGIDRSRFGIETDGETHWFDELESVRQHYYRETSLVETEYDAGEYTVHQYDLTLGRAHVTHVELRGAIPTDAHLTAFLTFAPEGRETRVGRLIHEAGGPNDTQAVEVFHRNEHDYVTASTGLTDVRGQIPERFDEILSDDTFDFPREAVLDRYEDTHLSGDVVVSAPLEQEGRAARTTLVTQLSDHNEMARTDALADLRHCSVQHATADALRDAAREQAEVFVPDGTPRERIVRADLRALSLLTAPSGARIAGPEFDPFYAHSGGYGYTWFRDDAEVTQALAHADDAFGLDLGDRLATSAEFYCQTQLEDGTWPHRVWAVDGSVAPGWAHGRVEGTGDEEYQADQTASVVAALASLLAERRDELDDELVGRLRSTVAAGVSGLDSSLESDGLPKPCQNAWENMSGRFTHTAATFLQAYATVAAAPVNDDLREHAAEQATAVYEGLDELWSEEREVYALRIDGNGGLDDRLDSATFALVDAVDAYADIEDVDSQTANRLVKHMAATLKGLYRNPRGDVAGLVRFEDDYWRAEGQDGEKVWSVSTAWGANAAAKFGVLCDRLGKDGRRFVERATNLYELLQPDGPFTTDAGYLAEQVFDDGRFDSATPLGWPHAIRMETTAILADIDALPAPKPAPTGPENRPRWTTGEK
;
A
#
# COMPACT_ATOMS: atom_id res chain seq x y z
N MET A 1 -3.89 -15.01 -24.14
CA MET A 1 -4.60 -14.76 -22.87
C MET A 1 -3.58 -14.98 -21.78
N ARG A 2 -3.28 -13.94 -21.00
CA ARG A 2 -2.32 -14.08 -19.91
C ARG A 2 -2.91 -14.95 -18.80
N LEU A 3 -2.09 -15.73 -18.09
CA LEU A 3 -2.53 -16.63 -17.02
C LEU A 3 -3.42 -15.94 -15.97
N ARG A 4 -3.09 -14.69 -15.64
CA ARG A 4 -3.89 -13.83 -14.73
C ARG A 4 -5.32 -13.62 -15.21
N THR A 5 -5.55 -13.36 -16.52
CA THR A 5 -6.89 -13.22 -17.08
C THR A 5 -7.66 -14.53 -16.98
N ALA A 6 -7.00 -15.66 -17.23
CA ALA A 6 -7.62 -16.99 -17.10
C ALA A 6 -7.95 -17.35 -15.64
N LEU A 7 -7.12 -16.94 -14.69
CA LEU A 7 -7.41 -17.09 -13.26
C LEU A 7 -8.63 -16.27 -12.84
N ASN A 8 -8.76 -15.05 -13.29
CA ASN A 8 -9.90 -14.19 -12.97
C ASN A 8 -11.21 -14.70 -13.58
N GLU A 9 -11.17 -15.26 -14.80
CA GLU A 9 -12.34 -15.95 -15.38
C GLU A 9 -12.72 -17.17 -14.57
N TYR A 10 -11.75 -17.99 -14.20
CA TYR A 10 -11.97 -19.19 -13.38
C TYR A 10 -12.64 -18.87 -12.03
N LYS A 11 -12.41 -17.70 -11.47
CA LYS A 11 -12.99 -17.26 -10.23
C LYS A 11 -14.38 -16.70 -10.34
N ARG A 12 -14.65 -15.94 -11.38
CA ARG A 12 -16.02 -15.54 -11.72
C ARG A 12 -16.91 -16.78 -11.84
N ASP A 13 -16.39 -17.86 -12.42
CA ASP A 13 -17.13 -19.11 -12.59
C ASP A 13 -17.32 -19.91 -11.30
N ARG A 14 -16.43 -19.79 -10.32
CA ARG A 14 -16.54 -20.51 -9.04
C ARG A 14 -17.47 -19.86 -8.02
N GLY A 15 -18.00 -18.68 -8.30
CA GLY A 15 -19.08 -18.07 -7.53
C GLY A 15 -18.95 -18.14 -6.02
N GLY A 16 -18.14 -17.25 -5.42
CA GLY A 16 -18.42 -16.81 -4.07
C GLY A 16 -17.85 -17.62 -2.90
N ARG A 17 -16.76 -18.36 -3.05
CA ARG A 17 -15.96 -18.78 -1.90
C ARG A 17 -14.59 -18.11 -1.97
N PHE A 18 -14.53 -16.95 -1.31
CA PHE A 18 -13.28 -16.25 -1.11
C PHE A 18 -12.76 -16.57 0.29
N PRO A 19 -11.42 -16.66 0.47
CA PRO A 19 -10.85 -16.62 1.79
C PRO A 19 -11.41 -15.41 2.54
N GLU A 20 -11.72 -15.55 3.81
CA GLU A 20 -12.06 -14.39 4.64
C GLU A 20 -10.95 -13.36 4.49
N GLU A 21 -11.34 -12.09 4.28
CA GLU A 21 -10.43 -10.98 4.18
C GLU A 21 -9.55 -10.95 5.45
N CYS A 22 -8.25 -11.19 5.30
CA CYS A 22 -7.35 -11.18 6.43
C CYS A 22 -7.11 -9.71 6.81
N ARG A 23 -7.50 -9.34 8.03
CA ARG A 23 -7.23 -7.99 8.53
C ARG A 23 -5.74 -7.83 8.79
N THR A 24 -5.16 -6.77 8.25
CA THR A 24 -3.74 -6.43 8.38
C THR A 24 -3.50 -5.30 9.37
N SER A 25 -4.53 -4.89 10.12
CA SER A 25 -4.46 -3.78 11.07
C SER A 25 -3.73 -4.08 12.37
N ASP A 26 -3.64 -5.37 12.74
CA ASP A 26 -3.14 -5.77 14.05
C ASP A 26 -1.65 -6.18 14.05
N GLY A 27 -1.06 -6.43 12.87
CA GLY A 27 0.32 -6.85 12.70
C GLY A 27 1.17 -5.85 11.92
N ALA A 28 2.33 -6.33 11.48
CA ALA A 28 3.31 -5.53 10.74
C ALA A 28 3.72 -6.23 9.43
N PHE A 29 4.27 -5.50 8.47
CA PHE A 29 4.80 -6.05 7.23
C PHE A 29 6.33 -6.00 7.22
N SER A 30 6.96 -7.07 6.74
CA SER A 30 8.34 -7.06 6.30
C SER A 30 8.36 -7.22 4.79
N GLY A 31 9.08 -6.34 4.08
CA GLY A 31 9.11 -6.36 2.62
C GLY A 31 10.39 -5.76 2.06
N HIS A 32 10.76 -6.23 0.87
CA HIS A 32 11.85 -5.70 0.09
C HIS A 32 11.66 -6.09 -1.38
N GLY A 33 11.81 -5.10 -2.26
CA GLY A 33 11.64 -5.31 -3.69
C GLY A 33 10.20 -5.74 -4.03
N ASP A 34 10.05 -6.98 -4.49
CA ASP A 34 8.78 -7.55 -4.94
C ASP A 34 8.16 -8.57 -3.97
N ARG A 35 8.75 -8.74 -2.77
CA ARG A 35 8.19 -9.58 -1.73
C ARG A 35 7.68 -8.79 -0.54
N LEU A 36 6.44 -9.07 -0.14
CA LEU A 36 5.74 -8.42 0.98
C LEU A 36 5.12 -9.49 1.88
N VAL A 37 5.61 -9.60 3.13
CA VAL A 37 5.17 -10.60 4.11
C VAL A 37 4.55 -9.92 5.31
N TYR A 38 3.32 -10.27 5.62
CA TYR A 38 2.63 -9.88 6.84
C TYR A 38 3.07 -10.77 8.01
N VAL A 39 3.36 -10.15 9.14
CA VAL A 39 3.72 -10.78 10.40
C VAL A 39 2.63 -10.47 11.41
N GLY A 40 1.82 -11.47 11.74
CA GLY A 40 0.75 -11.34 12.74
C GLY A 40 1.29 -11.15 14.16
N LEU A 41 0.46 -10.63 15.06
CA LEU A 41 0.79 -10.59 16.50
C LEU A 41 0.94 -11.97 17.12
N ASP A 42 0.34 -12.99 16.49
CA ASP A 42 0.44 -14.40 16.82
C ASP A 42 1.68 -15.09 16.22
N GLY A 43 2.56 -14.33 15.58
CA GLY A 43 3.76 -14.82 14.90
C GLY A 43 3.52 -15.47 13.55
N SER A 44 2.27 -15.56 13.11
CA SER A 44 1.96 -16.12 11.80
C SER A 44 2.48 -15.25 10.67
N LEU A 45 2.83 -15.89 9.54
CA LEU A 45 3.27 -15.23 8.31
C LEU A 45 2.24 -15.45 7.21
N ARG A 46 2.09 -14.43 6.37
CA ARG A 46 1.31 -14.50 5.13
C ARG A 46 1.93 -13.60 4.06
N ASP A 47 2.12 -14.14 2.85
CA ASP A 47 2.61 -13.35 1.72
C ASP A 47 1.48 -12.50 1.09
N TYR A 48 1.81 -11.24 0.81
CA TYR A 48 1.01 -10.30 0.03
C TYR A 48 1.74 -9.89 -1.26
N SER A 49 2.65 -10.75 -1.72
CA SER A 49 3.58 -10.47 -2.82
C SER A 49 2.96 -10.54 -4.20
N ALA A 50 1.81 -11.19 -4.37
CA ALA A 50 1.21 -11.44 -5.67
C ALA A 50 0.99 -10.18 -6.54
N PRO A 51 0.55 -9.02 -6.00
CA PRO A 51 0.44 -7.79 -6.77
C PRO A 51 1.78 -7.22 -7.25
N LEU A 52 2.86 -7.44 -6.47
CA LEU A 52 4.18 -6.86 -6.70
C LEU A 52 5.08 -7.72 -7.58
N SER A 53 4.98 -9.06 -7.45
CA SER A 53 5.84 -10.02 -8.15
C SER A 53 5.09 -10.95 -9.09
N GLY A 54 3.80 -11.14 -8.86
CA GLY A 54 3.02 -12.20 -9.50
C GLY A 54 3.16 -13.57 -8.84
N LEU A 55 3.94 -13.68 -7.73
CA LEU A 55 4.17 -14.90 -6.95
C LEU A 55 3.35 -14.84 -5.65
N TYR A 56 2.83 -15.97 -5.19
CA TYR A 56 1.85 -16.02 -4.10
C TYR A 56 2.46 -16.40 -2.75
N GLY A 57 3.38 -17.39 -2.71
CA GLY A 57 4.09 -17.77 -1.50
C GLY A 57 3.23 -18.37 -0.40
N ILE A 58 3.43 -17.91 0.83
CA ILE A 58 2.76 -18.41 2.04
C ILE A 58 1.33 -17.87 2.12
N ASP A 59 0.33 -18.76 2.04
CA ASP A 59 -1.08 -18.41 2.28
C ASP A 59 -1.40 -18.36 3.78
N ARG A 60 -0.91 -19.34 4.55
CA ARG A 60 -1.11 -19.45 6.01
C ARG A 60 0.12 -20.03 6.67
N SER A 61 0.34 -19.66 7.93
CA SER A 61 1.37 -20.28 8.75
C SER A 61 1.00 -20.32 10.22
N ARG A 62 1.69 -21.13 11.00
CA ARG A 62 1.62 -21.21 12.46
C ARG A 62 2.97 -21.64 13.00
N PHE A 63 3.45 -21.01 14.05
CA PHE A 63 4.75 -21.29 14.66
C PHE A 63 4.57 -21.71 16.11
N GLY A 64 5.44 -22.59 16.58
CA GLY A 64 5.43 -23.04 17.97
C GLY A 64 6.77 -23.64 18.40
N ILE A 65 6.92 -23.83 19.69
CA ILE A 65 8.07 -24.53 20.28
C ILE A 65 7.62 -25.92 20.73
N GLU A 66 8.22 -26.94 20.16
CA GLU A 66 8.01 -28.33 20.53
C GLU A 66 9.04 -28.74 21.59
N THR A 67 8.55 -29.29 22.70
CA THR A 67 9.35 -29.82 23.80
C THR A 67 8.67 -31.07 24.37
N ASP A 68 9.41 -32.11 24.63
CA ASP A 68 8.88 -33.39 25.20
C ASP A 68 7.69 -33.99 24.35
N GLY A 69 7.64 -33.69 23.04
CA GLY A 69 6.59 -34.15 22.14
C GLY A 69 5.28 -33.36 22.21
N GLU A 70 5.27 -32.20 22.86
CA GLU A 70 4.14 -31.25 22.90
C GLU A 70 4.57 -29.94 22.27
N THR A 71 3.72 -29.38 21.38
CA THR A 71 3.97 -28.09 20.72
C THR A 71 3.17 -26.98 21.41
N HIS A 72 3.87 -25.97 21.88
CA HIS A 72 3.31 -24.72 22.40
C HIS A 72 3.29 -23.68 21.28
N TRP A 73 2.12 -23.42 20.71
CA TRP A 73 1.95 -22.52 19.59
C TRP A 73 2.00 -21.04 20.02
N PHE A 74 2.57 -20.15 19.17
CA PHE A 74 2.71 -18.73 19.49
C PHE A 74 1.37 -18.00 19.60
N ASP A 75 0.35 -18.43 18.85
CA ASP A 75 -1.02 -17.91 18.95
C ASP A 75 -1.72 -18.26 20.28
N GLU A 76 -1.17 -19.19 21.06
CA GLU A 76 -1.62 -19.54 22.41
C GLU A 76 -0.86 -18.78 23.51
N LEU A 77 0.22 -18.04 23.16
CA LEU A 77 1.02 -17.24 24.07
C LEU A 77 0.53 -15.79 24.14
N GLU A 78 0.88 -15.10 25.20
CA GLU A 78 0.64 -13.66 25.30
C GLU A 78 1.72 -12.92 24.49
N SER A 79 1.29 -12.18 23.43
CA SER A 79 2.17 -11.24 22.72
C SER A 79 2.42 -10.03 23.61
N VAL A 80 3.67 -9.84 24.04
CA VAL A 80 4.08 -8.73 24.91
C VAL A 80 4.28 -7.47 24.09
N ARG A 81 4.90 -7.60 22.91
CA ARG A 81 5.27 -6.46 22.08
C ARG A 81 5.58 -6.88 20.65
N GLN A 82 5.10 -6.08 19.69
CA GLN A 82 5.58 -6.10 18.30
C GLN A 82 5.96 -4.70 17.87
N HIS A 83 7.08 -4.53 17.17
CA HIS A 83 7.55 -3.22 16.71
C HIS A 83 8.60 -3.37 15.60
N TYR A 84 8.83 -2.27 14.88
CA TYR A 84 9.91 -2.16 13.91
C TYR A 84 11.23 -1.78 14.57
N TYR A 85 12.30 -2.46 14.19
CA TYR A 85 13.64 -2.07 14.59
C TYR A 85 14.06 -0.77 13.89
N ARG A 86 14.14 0.34 14.66
CA ARG A 86 14.57 1.66 14.16
C ARG A 86 13.85 2.14 12.88
N GLU A 87 12.58 1.83 12.75
CA GLU A 87 11.74 2.11 11.56
C GLU A 87 12.27 1.49 10.25
N THR A 88 13.09 0.44 10.31
CA THR A 88 13.43 -0.43 9.18
C THR A 88 12.28 -1.40 8.88
N SER A 89 12.45 -2.31 7.90
CA SER A 89 11.48 -3.39 7.63
C SER A 89 11.66 -4.63 8.51
N LEU A 90 12.58 -4.63 9.47
CA LEU A 90 12.73 -5.70 10.47
C LEU A 90 11.66 -5.59 11.54
N VAL A 91 10.82 -6.61 11.63
CA VAL A 91 9.79 -6.76 12.68
C VAL A 91 10.35 -7.57 13.83
N GLU A 92 10.26 -7.07 15.05
CA GLU A 92 10.63 -7.76 16.29
C GLU A 92 9.37 -8.01 17.12
N THR A 93 9.07 -9.29 17.41
CA THR A 93 7.92 -9.72 18.23
C THR A 93 8.41 -10.50 19.45
N GLU A 94 7.83 -10.24 20.63
CA GLU A 94 8.15 -10.89 21.89
C GLU A 94 6.91 -11.56 22.48
N TYR A 95 7.05 -12.81 22.94
CA TYR A 95 6.00 -13.59 23.58
C TYR A 95 6.43 -14.05 24.96
N ASP A 96 5.50 -14.08 25.91
CA ASP A 96 5.70 -14.63 27.24
C ASP A 96 5.20 -16.10 27.28
N ALA A 97 6.13 -17.03 27.47
CA ALA A 97 5.86 -18.46 27.67
C ALA A 97 6.01 -18.87 29.14
N GLY A 98 6.02 -17.91 30.08
CA GLY A 98 6.10 -18.11 31.51
C GLY A 98 7.53 -18.34 32.02
N GLU A 99 8.16 -19.50 31.79
CA GLU A 99 9.52 -19.80 32.24
C GLU A 99 10.60 -19.23 31.33
N TYR A 100 10.25 -18.98 30.05
CA TYR A 100 11.12 -18.36 29.05
C TYR A 100 10.32 -17.36 28.20
N THR A 101 11.03 -16.49 27.50
CA THR A 101 10.45 -15.60 26.48
C THR A 101 10.86 -16.08 25.09
N VAL A 102 9.97 -15.90 24.13
CA VAL A 102 10.24 -16.14 22.71
C VAL A 102 10.42 -14.80 22.02
N HIS A 103 11.52 -14.63 21.31
CA HIS A 103 11.80 -13.47 20.49
C HIS A 103 11.82 -13.91 19.03
N GLN A 104 10.91 -13.40 18.24
CA GLN A 104 10.81 -13.63 16.80
C GLN A 104 11.25 -12.37 16.04
N TYR A 105 12.11 -12.55 15.03
CA TYR A 105 12.66 -11.49 14.19
C TYR A 105 12.37 -11.84 12.75
N ASP A 106 11.63 -11.01 12.04
CA ASP A 106 11.19 -11.23 10.67
C ASP A 106 11.74 -10.15 9.74
N LEU A 107 12.52 -10.56 8.74
CA LEU A 107 13.11 -9.67 7.75
C LEU A 107 13.02 -10.29 6.35
N THR A 108 12.48 -9.53 5.42
CA THR A 108 12.48 -9.88 4.00
C THR A 108 13.73 -9.31 3.32
N LEU A 109 14.47 -10.15 2.59
CA LEU A 109 15.71 -9.85 1.88
C LEU A 109 15.58 -10.30 0.42
N GLY A 110 15.19 -9.41 -0.47
CA GLY A 110 14.79 -9.79 -1.82
C GLY A 110 13.61 -10.76 -1.77
N ARG A 111 13.73 -11.91 -2.45
CA ARG A 111 12.70 -12.96 -2.44
C ARG A 111 12.83 -13.97 -1.30
N ALA A 112 13.81 -13.82 -0.39
CA ALA A 112 13.92 -14.57 0.84
C ALA A 112 13.22 -13.84 1.99
N HIS A 113 12.52 -14.61 2.84
CA HIS A 113 12.02 -14.12 4.13
C HIS A 113 12.64 -14.94 5.25
N VAL A 114 13.24 -14.24 6.20
CA VAL A 114 14.00 -14.82 7.31
C VAL A 114 13.21 -14.62 8.60
N THR A 115 12.87 -15.74 9.25
CA THR A 115 12.27 -15.79 10.59
C THR A 115 13.27 -16.37 11.55
N HIS A 116 13.90 -15.53 12.37
CA HIS A 116 14.84 -15.94 13.40
C HIS A 116 14.13 -16.00 14.75
N VAL A 117 14.27 -17.12 15.45
CA VAL A 117 13.64 -17.33 16.76
C VAL A 117 14.71 -17.58 17.82
N GLU A 118 14.63 -16.81 18.91
CA GLU A 118 15.45 -16.97 20.11
C GLU A 118 14.58 -17.22 21.34
N LEU A 119 14.92 -18.24 22.11
CA LEU A 119 14.38 -18.45 23.47
C LEU A 119 15.34 -17.87 24.50
N ARG A 120 14.83 -17.17 25.49
CA ARG A 120 15.62 -16.61 26.60
C ARG A 120 14.97 -16.92 27.95
N GLY A 121 15.75 -17.36 28.92
CA GLY A 121 15.26 -17.73 30.26
C GLY A 121 15.57 -19.17 30.65
N ALA A 122 14.59 -19.88 31.22
CA ALA A 122 14.71 -21.30 31.54
C ALA A 122 14.38 -22.15 30.29
N ILE A 123 15.36 -22.32 29.41
CA ILE A 123 15.20 -22.96 28.12
C ILE A 123 14.94 -24.47 28.30
N PRO A 124 13.88 -25.04 27.69
CA PRO A 124 13.62 -26.47 27.68
C PRO A 124 14.75 -27.25 27.01
N THR A 125 14.99 -28.46 27.48
CA THR A 125 15.93 -29.41 26.82
C THR A 125 15.30 -29.91 25.53
N ASP A 126 16.09 -30.08 24.47
CA ASP A 126 15.64 -30.60 23.16
C ASP A 126 14.47 -29.79 22.53
N ALA A 127 14.51 -28.45 22.67
CA ALA A 127 13.53 -27.57 22.07
C ALA A 127 13.70 -27.50 20.54
N HIS A 128 12.59 -27.59 19.81
CA HIS A 128 12.53 -27.46 18.37
C HIS A 128 11.57 -26.32 17.98
N LEU A 129 11.90 -25.57 16.95
CA LEU A 129 10.94 -24.70 16.27
C LEU A 129 10.11 -25.57 15.33
N THR A 130 8.81 -25.63 15.55
CA THR A 130 7.86 -26.27 14.64
C THR A 130 7.09 -25.21 13.87
N ALA A 131 7.12 -25.29 12.55
CA ALA A 131 6.42 -24.39 11.65
C ALA A 131 5.44 -25.16 10.76
N PHE A 132 4.16 -24.82 10.86
CA PHE A 132 3.16 -25.17 9.87
C PHE A 132 3.12 -24.08 8.81
N LEU A 133 3.23 -24.44 7.54
CA LEU A 133 3.20 -23.54 6.39
C LEU A 133 2.25 -24.09 5.33
N THR A 134 1.36 -23.25 4.81
CA THR A 134 0.62 -23.54 3.58
C THR A 134 1.19 -22.67 2.48
N PHE A 135 1.88 -23.27 1.52
CA PHE A 135 2.29 -22.59 0.30
C PHE A 135 1.20 -22.70 -0.75
N ALA A 136 1.00 -21.61 -1.50
CA ALA A 136 -0.01 -21.54 -2.53
C ALA A 136 0.59 -21.12 -3.89
N PRO A 137 1.53 -21.88 -4.47
CA PRO A 137 2.18 -21.50 -5.71
C PRO A 137 1.15 -21.30 -6.84
N GLU A 138 1.25 -20.19 -7.56
CA GLU A 138 0.27 -19.69 -8.53
C GLU A 138 -1.18 -19.60 -7.96
N GLY A 139 -1.32 -19.35 -6.65
CA GLY A 139 -2.61 -19.29 -5.95
C GLY A 139 -3.26 -20.66 -5.74
N ARG A 140 -2.50 -21.77 -5.75
CA ARG A 140 -3.02 -23.12 -5.59
C ARG A 140 -2.62 -23.73 -4.25
N GLU A 141 -3.63 -24.00 -3.43
CA GLU A 141 -3.46 -24.74 -2.17
C GLU A 141 -3.42 -26.27 -2.37
N THR A 142 -3.87 -26.77 -3.53
CA THR A 142 -3.94 -28.20 -3.84
C THR A 142 -3.44 -28.49 -5.24
N ARG A 143 -3.06 -29.76 -5.49
CA ARG A 143 -2.46 -30.24 -6.75
C ARG A 143 -1.12 -29.57 -7.04
N VAL A 144 -0.30 -29.48 -6.01
CA VAL A 144 1.07 -28.97 -6.07
C VAL A 144 2.07 -30.11 -6.08
N GLY A 145 3.27 -29.86 -6.59
CA GLY A 145 4.43 -30.76 -6.44
C GLY A 145 5.14 -30.45 -5.13
N ARG A 146 5.76 -31.49 -4.52
CA ARG A 146 6.57 -31.33 -3.31
C ARG A 146 7.82 -32.20 -3.41
N LEU A 147 8.97 -31.61 -3.04
CA LEU A 147 10.27 -32.29 -3.05
C LEU A 147 11.03 -32.02 -1.75
N ILE A 148 11.82 -32.98 -1.30
CA ILE A 148 12.84 -32.78 -0.28
C ILE A 148 14.20 -32.80 -0.96
N HIS A 149 14.98 -31.77 -0.74
CA HIS A 149 16.38 -31.65 -1.20
C HIS A 149 17.32 -31.93 -0.06
N GLU A 150 18.04 -33.06 -0.14
CA GLU A 150 19.00 -33.45 0.87
C GLU A 150 20.19 -32.49 0.92
N ALA A 151 20.83 -32.43 2.08
CA ALA A 151 22.08 -31.71 2.25
C ALA A 151 23.18 -32.28 1.37
N GLY A 152 23.76 -31.48 0.48
CA GLY A 152 24.83 -31.91 -0.44
C GLY A 152 26.24 -31.81 0.13
N GLY A 153 26.41 -31.17 1.29
CA GLY A 153 27.72 -30.94 1.92
C GLY A 153 27.62 -30.59 3.41
N PRO A 154 28.77 -30.43 4.08
CA PRO A 154 28.80 -30.24 5.54
C PRO A 154 28.19 -28.92 6.04
N ASN A 155 27.99 -27.94 5.16
CA ASN A 155 27.34 -26.66 5.48
C ASN A 155 25.98 -26.52 4.79
N ASP A 156 25.51 -27.55 4.10
CA ASP A 156 24.20 -27.56 3.48
C ASP A 156 23.15 -28.05 4.45
N THR A 157 21.94 -27.51 4.36
CA THR A 157 20.77 -27.95 5.11
C THR A 157 19.76 -28.61 4.16
N GLN A 158 18.97 -29.53 4.69
CA GLN A 158 17.82 -30.06 3.99
C GLN A 158 16.83 -28.96 3.69
N ALA A 159 16.23 -28.95 2.51
CA ALA A 159 15.21 -27.99 2.12
C ALA A 159 13.96 -28.68 1.57
N VAL A 160 12.81 -28.08 1.79
CA VAL A 160 11.55 -28.51 1.19
C VAL A 160 11.18 -27.55 0.08
N GLU A 161 10.73 -28.07 -1.04
CA GLU A 161 10.21 -27.32 -2.18
C GLU A 161 8.74 -27.68 -2.38
N VAL A 162 7.88 -26.66 -2.49
CA VAL A 162 6.47 -26.77 -2.91
C VAL A 162 6.31 -25.97 -4.18
N PHE A 163 5.72 -26.55 -5.24
CA PHE A 163 5.70 -25.86 -6.53
C PHE A 163 4.47 -26.18 -7.37
N HIS A 164 4.13 -25.24 -8.22
CA HIS A 164 3.22 -25.45 -9.34
C HIS A 164 3.74 -24.67 -10.55
N ARG A 165 3.95 -25.37 -11.67
CA ARG A 165 4.51 -24.81 -12.92
C ARG A 165 5.80 -24.03 -12.69
N ASN A 166 5.72 -22.69 -12.71
CA ASN A 166 6.90 -21.80 -12.65
C ASN A 166 7.15 -21.25 -11.24
N GLU A 167 6.13 -21.21 -10.38
CA GLU A 167 6.31 -20.74 -9.01
C GLU A 167 6.77 -21.88 -8.11
N HIS A 168 7.89 -21.65 -7.44
CA HIS A 168 8.53 -22.59 -6.54
C HIS A 168 8.83 -21.91 -5.21
N ASP A 169 8.24 -22.44 -4.16
CA ASP A 169 8.40 -21.99 -2.78
C ASP A 169 9.32 -22.95 -2.04
N TYR A 170 10.29 -22.40 -1.34
CA TYR A 170 11.27 -23.19 -0.60
C TYR A 170 11.25 -22.85 0.87
N VAL A 171 11.60 -23.84 1.73
CA VAL A 171 11.85 -23.62 3.15
C VAL A 171 13.04 -24.46 3.63
N THR A 172 13.88 -23.85 4.47
CA THR A 172 14.99 -24.49 5.17
C THR A 172 15.19 -23.86 6.55
N ALA A 173 16.04 -24.46 7.38
CA ALA A 173 16.46 -23.89 8.66
C ALA A 173 17.99 -23.91 8.81
N SER A 174 18.55 -22.90 9.50
CA SER A 174 19.99 -22.79 9.74
C SER A 174 20.59 -23.98 10.51
N THR A 175 19.79 -24.58 11.38
CA THR A 175 20.16 -25.75 12.19
C THR A 175 19.78 -27.08 11.53
N GLY A 176 19.24 -27.04 10.30
CA GLY A 176 18.71 -28.17 9.58
C GLY A 176 17.28 -28.53 10.00
N LEU A 177 16.60 -29.29 9.14
CA LEU A 177 15.27 -29.81 9.42
C LEU A 177 15.40 -31.26 9.98
N THR A 178 14.74 -31.53 11.11
CA THR A 178 14.73 -32.87 11.76
C THR A 178 13.49 -33.64 11.46
N ASP A 179 12.39 -32.97 11.15
CA ASP A 179 11.13 -33.60 10.75
C ASP A 179 10.46 -32.75 9.63
N VAL A 180 9.87 -33.46 8.66
CA VAL A 180 9.13 -32.85 7.55
C VAL A 180 7.89 -33.69 7.29
N ARG A 181 6.73 -33.06 7.48
CA ARG A 181 5.42 -33.68 7.28
C ARG A 181 4.60 -32.94 6.22
N GLY A 182 3.76 -33.63 5.50
CA GLY A 182 2.82 -33.08 4.55
C GLY A 182 1.52 -33.86 4.51
N GLN A 183 0.54 -33.42 3.73
CA GLN A 183 -0.76 -34.06 3.73
C GLN A 183 -1.40 -34.21 2.36
N ILE A 184 -2.45 -35.04 2.33
CA ILE A 184 -3.51 -35.08 1.32
C ILE A 184 -4.62 -34.12 1.80
N PRO A 185 -5.17 -33.22 0.96
CA PRO A 185 -6.08 -32.15 1.39
C PRO A 185 -7.30 -32.60 2.18
N GLU A 186 -7.83 -33.77 1.89
CA GLU A 186 -9.04 -34.31 2.54
C GLU A 186 -8.76 -34.85 3.97
N ARG A 187 -7.51 -34.84 4.39
CA ARG A 187 -7.06 -35.43 5.66
C ARG A 187 -6.24 -34.41 6.47
N PHE A 188 -6.74 -33.20 6.53
CA PHE A 188 -6.05 -32.07 7.15
C PHE A 188 -5.63 -32.35 8.61
N ASP A 189 -6.48 -32.98 9.39
CA ASP A 189 -6.21 -33.29 10.80
C ASP A 189 -5.00 -34.21 11.01
N GLU A 190 -4.59 -34.93 9.96
CA GLU A 190 -3.44 -35.86 10.06
C GLU A 190 -2.10 -35.14 9.95
N ILE A 191 -2.03 -33.92 9.42
CA ILE A 191 -0.74 -33.20 9.28
C ILE A 191 -0.10 -32.90 10.63
N LEU A 192 -0.92 -32.74 11.67
CA LEU A 192 -0.47 -32.47 13.05
C LEU A 192 -0.39 -33.75 13.89
N SER A 193 -0.67 -34.93 13.30
CA SER A 193 -0.56 -36.23 13.95
C SER A 193 0.81 -36.89 13.70
N ASP A 194 1.08 -38.00 14.41
CA ASP A 194 2.30 -38.77 14.22
C ASP A 194 2.34 -39.55 12.90
N ASP A 195 1.21 -39.67 12.20
CA ASP A 195 1.12 -40.29 10.90
C ASP A 195 1.59 -39.35 9.79
N THR A 196 2.81 -39.53 9.31
CA THR A 196 3.43 -38.69 8.30
C THR A 196 3.34 -39.29 6.90
N PHE A 197 3.37 -38.42 5.89
CA PHE A 197 3.57 -38.82 4.49
C PHE A 197 5.04 -38.70 4.11
N ASP A 198 5.55 -39.74 3.47
CA ASP A 198 6.87 -39.68 2.83
C ASP A 198 6.79 -38.74 1.62
N PHE A 199 7.51 -37.62 1.68
CA PHE A 199 7.73 -36.81 0.51
C PHE A 199 8.60 -37.52 -0.51
N PRO A 200 8.35 -37.29 -1.82
CA PRO A 200 9.33 -37.66 -2.82
C PRO A 200 10.62 -36.88 -2.55
N ARG A 201 11.71 -37.59 -2.30
CA ARG A 201 13.03 -36.99 -2.15
C ARG A 201 13.50 -36.45 -3.49
N GLU A 202 14.48 -35.53 -3.45
CA GLU A 202 15.07 -34.97 -4.66
C GLU A 202 15.39 -36.10 -5.65
N ALA A 203 14.78 -36.01 -6.81
CA ALA A 203 14.97 -37.02 -7.84
C ALA A 203 15.96 -36.50 -8.90
N VAL A 204 16.79 -37.42 -9.41
CA VAL A 204 17.66 -37.14 -10.56
C VAL A 204 16.86 -36.70 -11.79
N LEU A 205 15.57 -36.95 -11.81
CA LEU A 205 14.61 -36.56 -12.82
C LEU A 205 13.52 -35.77 -12.11
N ASP A 206 13.34 -34.50 -12.46
CA ASP A 206 12.27 -33.64 -11.97
C ASP A 206 10.93 -34.40 -11.94
N ARG A 207 10.57 -34.92 -10.75
CA ARG A 207 9.30 -35.60 -10.56
C ARG A 207 8.31 -34.64 -10.00
N TYR A 208 7.15 -34.63 -10.63
CA TYR A 208 6.02 -33.84 -10.26
C TYR A 208 4.87 -34.75 -9.84
N GLU A 209 4.36 -34.55 -8.65
CA GLU A 209 3.16 -35.22 -8.15
C GLU A 209 2.10 -34.17 -7.84
N ASP A 210 0.97 -34.23 -8.54
CA ASP A 210 -0.09 -33.22 -8.41
C ASP A 210 -1.43 -33.80 -7.91
N THR A 211 -1.51 -35.09 -7.77
CA THR A 211 -2.76 -35.75 -7.38
C THR A 211 -2.92 -35.70 -5.88
N HIS A 212 -3.92 -34.92 -5.42
CA HIS A 212 -4.29 -34.80 -4.01
C HIS A 212 -3.21 -34.27 -3.06
N LEU A 213 -2.08 -33.75 -3.54
CA LEU A 213 -1.12 -33.08 -2.68
C LEU A 213 -1.58 -31.65 -2.40
N SER A 214 -1.47 -31.23 -1.13
CA SER A 214 -1.68 -29.84 -0.70
C SER A 214 -0.36 -29.08 -0.62
N GLY A 215 -0.44 -27.75 -0.49
CA GLY A 215 0.69 -26.90 -0.16
C GLY A 215 1.07 -26.94 1.33
N ASP A 216 0.33 -27.71 2.15
CA ASP A 216 0.57 -27.79 3.58
C ASP A 216 1.81 -28.63 3.90
N VAL A 217 2.71 -28.05 4.68
CA VAL A 217 3.90 -28.69 5.21
C VAL A 217 4.10 -28.32 6.67
N VAL A 218 4.57 -29.27 7.48
CA VAL A 218 5.10 -29.01 8.82
C VAL A 218 6.58 -29.33 8.79
N VAL A 219 7.39 -28.40 9.27
CA VAL A 219 8.84 -28.60 9.42
C VAL A 219 9.23 -28.35 10.87
N SER A 220 10.17 -29.14 11.38
CA SER A 220 10.76 -28.95 12.71
C SER A 220 12.27 -28.79 12.60
N ALA A 221 12.81 -27.79 13.32
CA ALA A 221 14.23 -27.48 13.36
C ALA A 221 14.71 -27.36 14.81
N PRO A 222 15.84 -27.99 15.20
CA PRO A 222 16.33 -27.89 16.57
C PRO A 222 16.80 -26.49 16.89
N LEU A 223 16.56 -26.02 18.11
CA LEU A 223 17.16 -24.79 18.60
C LEU A 223 18.55 -25.09 19.19
N GLU A 224 19.58 -24.52 18.59
CA GLU A 224 20.94 -24.64 19.11
C GLU A 224 21.13 -23.75 20.34
N GLN A 225 21.54 -24.37 21.45
CA GLN A 225 21.78 -23.66 22.71
C GLN A 225 23.14 -22.96 22.69
N GLU A 226 23.14 -21.65 22.89
CA GLU A 226 24.33 -20.83 23.07
C GLU A 226 24.22 -19.97 24.32
N GLY A 227 24.93 -20.37 25.38
CA GLY A 227 24.90 -19.68 26.66
C GLY A 227 23.53 -19.78 27.36
N ARG A 228 22.78 -18.67 27.43
CA ARG A 228 21.44 -18.57 28.02
C ARG A 228 20.35 -18.38 26.99
N ALA A 229 20.65 -18.55 25.73
CA ALA A 229 19.71 -18.49 24.64
C ALA A 229 19.72 -19.80 23.84
N ALA A 230 18.61 -20.15 23.25
CA ALA A 230 18.54 -21.19 22.21
C ALA A 230 17.91 -20.59 20.97
N ARG A 231 18.42 -20.90 19.78
CA ARG A 231 18.01 -20.22 18.56
C ARG A 231 18.02 -21.10 17.33
N THR A 232 17.22 -20.75 16.36
CA THR A 232 17.28 -21.23 14.98
C THR A 232 16.75 -20.16 14.04
N THR A 233 17.03 -20.30 12.75
CA THR A 233 16.53 -19.38 11.72
C THR A 233 15.86 -20.21 10.63
N LEU A 234 14.58 -19.97 10.40
CA LEU A 234 13.83 -20.49 9.26
C LEU A 234 13.93 -19.48 8.12
N VAL A 235 14.12 -19.95 6.90
CA VAL A 235 14.10 -19.12 5.70
C VAL A 235 13.13 -19.71 4.70
N THR A 236 12.24 -18.88 4.19
CA THR A 236 11.39 -19.20 3.04
C THR A 236 11.78 -18.36 1.85
N GLN A 237 11.67 -18.88 0.63
CA GLN A 237 12.02 -18.16 -0.59
C GLN A 237 11.00 -18.40 -1.68
N LEU A 238 10.58 -17.30 -2.34
CA LEU A 238 9.83 -17.32 -3.58
C LEU A 238 10.77 -17.43 -4.77
N SER A 239 10.39 -18.19 -5.80
CA SER A 239 11.16 -18.27 -7.03
C SER A 239 10.25 -18.46 -8.24
N ASP A 240 10.55 -17.74 -9.31
CA ASP A 240 10.02 -18.03 -10.65
C ASP A 240 11.09 -18.81 -11.43
N HIS A 241 10.78 -20.04 -11.83
CA HIS A 241 11.71 -20.88 -12.62
C HIS A 241 12.00 -20.34 -14.03
N ASN A 242 11.26 -19.34 -14.51
CA ASN A 242 11.63 -18.63 -15.73
C ASN A 242 12.80 -17.66 -15.51
N GLU A 243 13.01 -17.21 -14.28
CA GLU A 243 14.02 -16.22 -13.91
C GLU A 243 15.23 -16.85 -13.20
N MET A 244 14.99 -17.86 -12.36
CA MET A 244 16.01 -18.49 -11.52
C MET A 244 15.94 -20.02 -11.58
N ALA A 245 17.06 -20.68 -11.84
CA ALA A 245 17.12 -22.12 -11.82
C ALA A 245 16.99 -22.66 -10.37
N ARG A 246 16.39 -23.86 -10.22
CA ARG A 246 16.24 -24.53 -8.91
C ARG A 246 17.53 -24.61 -8.10
N THR A 247 18.65 -24.91 -8.75
CA THR A 247 19.96 -24.99 -8.09
C THR A 247 20.40 -23.68 -7.47
N ASP A 248 20.11 -22.58 -8.15
CA ASP A 248 20.50 -21.25 -7.71
C ASP A 248 19.57 -20.79 -6.56
N ALA A 249 18.26 -21.04 -6.69
CA ALA A 249 17.29 -20.78 -5.61
C ALA A 249 17.63 -21.52 -4.31
N LEU A 250 18.02 -22.81 -4.41
CA LEU A 250 18.46 -23.59 -3.25
C LEU A 250 19.79 -23.09 -2.66
N ALA A 251 20.71 -22.64 -3.51
CA ALA A 251 21.98 -22.08 -3.05
C ALA A 251 21.76 -20.77 -2.29
N ASP A 252 20.92 -19.87 -2.84
CA ASP A 252 20.57 -18.60 -2.21
C ASP A 252 19.82 -18.81 -0.88
N LEU A 253 18.83 -19.69 -0.86
CA LEU A 253 18.08 -20.07 0.35
C LEU A 253 19.02 -20.51 1.48
N ARG A 254 19.93 -21.47 1.18
CA ARG A 254 20.88 -22.01 2.15
C ARG A 254 21.92 -20.97 2.59
N HIS A 255 22.42 -20.16 1.65
CA HIS A 255 23.32 -19.07 1.97
C HIS A 255 22.66 -18.06 2.92
N CYS A 256 21.43 -17.64 2.62
CA CYS A 256 20.65 -16.75 3.45
C CYS A 256 20.44 -17.28 4.88
N SER A 257 20.15 -18.59 5.03
CA SER A 257 19.91 -19.20 6.34
C SER A 257 21.16 -19.20 7.24
N VAL A 258 22.35 -19.31 6.68
CA VAL A 258 23.62 -19.27 7.42
C VAL A 258 24.05 -17.84 7.69
N GLN A 259 23.92 -16.95 6.72
CA GLN A 259 24.36 -15.54 6.83
C GLN A 259 23.54 -14.79 7.89
N HIS A 260 22.26 -15.09 8.01
CA HIS A 260 21.32 -14.38 8.89
C HIS A 260 20.87 -15.24 10.08
N ALA A 261 21.77 -16.05 10.63
CA ALA A 261 21.49 -16.97 11.73
C ALA A 261 21.45 -16.30 13.14
N THR A 262 21.46 -14.98 13.22
CA THR A 262 21.43 -14.24 14.49
C THR A 262 20.60 -12.97 14.39
N ALA A 263 19.99 -12.53 15.51
CA ALA A 263 19.26 -11.26 15.59
C ALA A 263 20.14 -10.06 15.20
N ASP A 264 21.44 -10.06 15.56
CA ASP A 264 22.35 -8.95 15.22
C ASP A 264 22.64 -8.92 13.71
N ALA A 265 22.81 -10.07 13.06
CA ALA A 265 22.98 -10.14 11.61
C ALA A 265 21.73 -9.61 10.87
N LEU A 266 20.53 -9.90 11.36
CA LEU A 266 19.28 -9.34 10.82
C LEU A 266 19.20 -7.83 11.03
N ARG A 267 19.60 -7.33 12.20
CA ARG A 267 19.63 -5.88 12.47
C ARG A 267 20.63 -5.16 11.59
N ASP A 268 21.77 -5.77 11.31
CA ASP A 268 22.77 -5.24 10.39
C ASP A 268 22.22 -5.22 8.95
N ALA A 269 21.67 -6.34 8.48
CA ALA A 269 21.04 -6.44 7.17
C ALA A 269 19.88 -5.42 7.01
N ALA A 270 19.04 -5.28 8.03
CA ALA A 270 17.93 -4.31 8.01
C ALA A 270 18.42 -2.85 7.88
N ARG A 271 19.57 -2.53 8.48
CA ARG A 271 20.18 -1.19 8.34
C ARG A 271 20.83 -0.97 6.98
N GLU A 272 21.45 -2.00 6.41
CA GLU A 272 22.04 -1.94 5.07
C GLU A 272 20.95 -1.86 3.98
N GLN A 273 19.82 -2.53 4.20
CA GLN A 273 18.68 -2.52 3.29
C GLN A 273 17.81 -1.27 3.41
N ALA A 274 17.97 -0.46 4.48
CA ALA A 274 17.15 0.75 4.65
C ALA A 274 17.33 1.69 3.44
N GLU A 275 16.39 1.60 2.52
CA GLU A 275 16.51 2.11 1.15
C GLU A 275 16.41 3.63 1.04
N VAL A 276 15.91 4.32 2.08
CA VAL A 276 15.69 5.76 2.01
C VAL A 276 16.47 6.48 3.09
N PHE A 277 17.33 7.36 2.65
CA PHE A 277 18.03 8.29 3.53
C PHE A 277 17.05 9.37 4.03
N VAL A 278 16.93 9.51 5.34
CA VAL A 278 16.24 10.64 5.96
C VAL A 278 17.27 11.41 6.77
N PRO A 279 17.56 12.68 6.41
CA PRO A 279 18.55 13.50 7.11
C PRO A 279 18.24 13.67 8.59
N ASP A 280 19.27 13.72 9.42
CA ASP A 280 19.14 14.04 10.84
C ASP A 280 18.54 15.44 11.01
N GLY A 281 17.53 15.57 11.86
CA GLY A 281 16.86 16.84 12.11
C GLY A 281 15.69 17.13 11.17
N THR A 282 15.34 16.21 10.27
CA THR A 282 14.09 16.30 9.50
C THR A 282 12.89 16.49 10.44
N PRO A 283 11.98 17.45 10.17
CA PRO A 283 10.77 17.58 10.95
C PRO A 283 9.99 16.28 11.04
N ARG A 284 9.63 15.83 12.25
CA ARG A 284 8.95 14.55 12.44
C ARG A 284 9.70 13.33 11.88
N GLU A 285 11.00 13.31 11.89
CA GLU A 285 11.89 12.29 11.31
C GLU A 285 11.34 10.85 11.45
N ARG A 286 10.91 10.46 12.67
CA ARG A 286 10.37 9.11 12.90
C ARG A 286 9.11 8.83 12.10
N ILE A 287 8.22 9.81 11.93
CA ILE A 287 6.98 9.67 11.15
C ILE A 287 7.30 9.63 9.67
N VAL A 288 8.19 10.50 9.19
CA VAL A 288 8.67 10.49 7.80
C VAL A 288 9.30 9.13 7.45
N ARG A 289 10.13 8.55 8.34
CA ARG A 289 10.68 7.20 8.15
C ARG A 289 9.59 6.13 8.08
N ALA A 290 8.58 6.20 8.96
CA ALA A 290 7.46 5.26 8.96
C ALA A 290 6.61 5.37 7.69
N ASP A 291 6.37 6.59 7.19
CA ASP A 291 5.65 6.82 5.94
C ASP A 291 6.42 6.30 4.72
N LEU A 292 7.71 6.59 4.65
CA LEU A 292 8.58 6.07 3.59
C LEU A 292 8.66 4.55 3.61
N ARG A 293 8.75 3.92 4.81
CA ARG A 293 8.67 2.47 4.94
C ARG A 293 7.35 1.94 4.38
N ALA A 294 6.20 2.52 4.80
CA ALA A 294 4.90 2.08 4.32
C ALA A 294 4.79 2.19 2.79
N LEU A 295 5.24 3.29 2.21
CA LEU A 295 5.24 3.49 0.76
C LEU A 295 6.22 2.55 0.04
N SER A 296 7.42 2.30 0.59
CA SER A 296 8.37 1.34 0.02
C SER A 296 7.82 -0.08 0.01
N LEU A 297 7.11 -0.50 1.07
CA LEU A 297 6.46 -1.82 1.14
C LEU A 297 5.38 -2.02 0.06
N LEU A 298 4.77 -0.94 -0.41
CA LEU A 298 3.72 -0.97 -1.42
C LEU A 298 4.24 -0.74 -2.85
N THR A 299 5.54 -0.52 -3.03
CA THR A 299 6.16 -0.19 -4.31
C THR A 299 6.74 -1.43 -4.97
N ALA A 300 6.32 -1.72 -6.20
CA ALA A 300 6.90 -2.77 -7.03
C ALA A 300 8.22 -2.31 -7.69
N PRO A 301 9.08 -3.23 -8.15
CA PRO A 301 10.30 -2.88 -8.90
C PRO A 301 10.05 -2.07 -10.17
N SER A 302 8.85 -2.12 -10.72
CA SER A 302 8.41 -1.27 -11.85
C SER A 302 8.28 0.21 -11.51
N GLY A 303 8.34 0.59 -10.23
CA GLY A 303 8.07 1.94 -9.72
C GLY A 303 6.58 2.23 -9.45
N ALA A 304 5.70 1.29 -9.77
CA ALA A 304 4.27 1.38 -9.48
C ALA A 304 3.97 1.04 -8.02
N ARG A 305 2.99 1.69 -7.42
CA ARG A 305 2.54 1.43 -6.05
C ARG A 305 1.15 0.82 -6.05
N ILE A 306 0.97 -0.25 -5.30
CA ILE A 306 -0.37 -0.74 -4.98
C ILE A 306 -1.02 0.19 -3.96
N ALA A 307 -2.35 0.34 -3.99
CA ALA A 307 -3.06 1.20 -3.04
C ALA A 307 -2.91 0.69 -1.59
N GLY A 308 -2.94 -0.62 -1.42
CA GLY A 308 -2.75 -1.28 -0.13
C GLY A 308 -2.54 -2.77 -0.26
N PRO A 309 -2.10 -3.48 0.80
CA PRO A 309 -1.97 -4.92 0.79
C PRO A 309 -3.35 -5.56 0.65
N GLU A 310 -3.44 -6.54 -0.24
CA GLU A 310 -4.66 -7.28 -0.47
C GLU A 310 -4.34 -8.72 -0.78
N PHE A 311 -5.04 -9.64 -0.11
CA PHE A 311 -4.82 -11.06 -0.28
C PHE A 311 -6.07 -11.81 -0.78
N ASP A 312 -6.84 -11.21 -1.60
CA ASP A 312 -7.73 -11.96 -2.46
C ASP A 312 -6.97 -12.20 -3.77
N PRO A 313 -6.42 -13.40 -4.00
CA PRO A 313 -5.64 -13.67 -5.21
C PRO A 313 -6.47 -13.42 -6.46
N PHE A 314 -7.73 -13.11 -6.34
CA PHE A 314 -8.68 -12.90 -7.42
C PHE A 314 -9.15 -11.48 -7.53
N TYR A 315 -9.00 -10.67 -6.48
CA TYR A 315 -9.45 -9.28 -6.41
C TYR A 315 -10.93 -9.09 -6.82
N ALA A 316 -11.72 -10.14 -6.65
CA ALA A 316 -13.09 -10.13 -7.17
C ALA A 316 -14.10 -9.54 -6.19
N HIS A 317 -13.76 -9.48 -4.89
CA HIS A 317 -14.63 -8.96 -3.83
C HIS A 317 -13.94 -7.98 -2.88
N SER A 318 -12.66 -7.77 -3.05
CA SER A 318 -11.93 -6.70 -2.41
C SER A 318 -12.15 -5.41 -3.21
N GLY A 319 -11.82 -4.26 -2.66
CA GLY A 319 -11.92 -2.98 -3.35
C GLY A 319 -10.90 -2.81 -4.49
N GLY A 320 -10.01 -3.80 -4.75
CA GLY A 320 -8.95 -3.67 -5.73
C GLY A 320 -7.73 -2.95 -5.18
N TYR A 321 -7.47 -3.01 -3.88
CA TYR A 321 -6.33 -2.33 -3.24
C TYR A 321 -4.97 -2.84 -3.70
N GLY A 322 -4.87 -4.13 -4.07
CA GLY A 322 -3.66 -4.72 -4.63
C GLY A 322 -3.32 -4.28 -6.05
N TYR A 323 -4.07 -3.38 -6.65
CA TYR A 323 -3.74 -2.77 -7.94
C TYR A 323 -3.11 -1.39 -7.76
N THR A 324 -2.40 -0.95 -8.79
CA THR A 324 -2.00 0.45 -8.93
C THR A 324 -3.16 1.23 -9.53
N TRP A 325 -3.64 2.23 -8.80
CA TRP A 325 -4.60 3.23 -9.25
C TRP A 325 -3.83 4.46 -9.68
N PHE A 326 -3.99 4.89 -10.91
CA PHE A 326 -3.15 5.98 -11.44
C PHE A 326 -3.37 7.31 -10.73
N ARG A 327 -4.58 7.63 -10.28
CA ARG A 327 -4.83 8.79 -9.43
C ARG A 327 -4.01 8.73 -8.15
N ASP A 328 -4.17 7.64 -7.40
CA ASP A 328 -3.52 7.45 -6.11
C ASP A 328 -1.99 7.48 -6.26
N ASP A 329 -1.46 6.76 -7.26
CA ASP A 329 -0.03 6.65 -7.49
C ASP A 329 0.60 7.96 -8.00
N ALA A 330 -0.12 8.72 -8.83
CA ALA A 330 0.31 10.04 -9.30
C ALA A 330 0.34 11.07 -8.16
N GLU A 331 -0.68 11.10 -7.30
CA GLU A 331 -0.73 11.95 -6.10
C GLU A 331 0.41 11.59 -5.12
N VAL A 332 0.64 10.29 -4.90
CA VAL A 332 1.79 9.83 -4.09
C VAL A 332 3.11 10.28 -4.70
N THR A 333 3.27 10.21 -6.03
CA THR A 333 4.48 10.65 -6.72
C THR A 333 4.74 12.15 -6.55
N GLN A 334 3.69 12.98 -6.67
CA GLN A 334 3.81 14.43 -6.45
C GLN A 334 4.14 14.75 -4.98
N ALA A 335 3.48 14.09 -4.02
CA ALA A 335 3.76 14.27 -2.60
C ALA A 335 5.19 13.84 -2.23
N LEU A 336 5.71 12.75 -2.83
CA LEU A 336 7.09 12.30 -2.66
C LEU A 336 8.09 13.30 -3.24
N ALA A 337 7.81 13.86 -4.42
CA ALA A 337 8.67 14.88 -5.04
C ALA A 337 8.76 16.13 -4.15
N HIS A 338 7.63 16.61 -3.64
CA HIS A 338 7.60 17.76 -2.73
C HIS A 338 8.35 17.47 -1.40
N ALA A 339 8.13 16.27 -0.82
CA ALA A 339 8.83 15.89 0.42
C ALA A 339 10.34 15.74 0.21
N ASP A 340 10.77 15.23 -0.94
CA ASP A 340 12.18 15.13 -1.31
C ASP A 340 12.84 16.49 -1.38
N ASP A 341 12.21 17.47 -2.05
CA ASP A 341 12.69 18.86 -2.09
C ASP A 341 12.77 19.50 -0.71
N ALA A 342 11.75 19.26 0.13
CA ALA A 342 11.69 19.86 1.45
C ALA A 342 12.68 19.24 2.45
N PHE A 343 12.94 17.94 2.34
CA PHE A 343 13.70 17.19 3.34
C PHE A 343 15.05 16.65 2.84
N GLY A 344 15.30 16.62 1.52
CA GLY A 344 16.51 16.07 0.91
C GLY A 344 16.61 14.56 1.06
N LEU A 345 15.56 13.84 0.67
CA LEU A 345 15.41 12.38 0.86
C LEU A 345 16.16 11.54 -0.20
N ASP A 346 16.65 12.14 -1.27
CA ASP A 346 17.33 11.48 -2.40
C ASP A 346 16.43 10.45 -3.12
N LEU A 347 15.22 10.88 -3.52
CA LEU A 347 14.22 10.05 -4.20
C LEU A 347 14.25 10.11 -5.73
N GLY A 348 15.18 10.81 -6.35
CA GLY A 348 15.23 11.07 -7.79
C GLY A 348 15.09 9.81 -8.65
N ASP A 349 15.88 8.76 -8.38
CA ASP A 349 15.81 7.48 -9.12
C ASP A 349 14.42 6.80 -8.99
N ARG A 350 13.79 6.87 -7.82
CA ARG A 350 12.46 6.28 -7.59
C ARG A 350 11.37 7.04 -8.35
N LEU A 351 11.43 8.37 -8.34
CA LEU A 351 10.53 9.23 -9.10
C LEU A 351 10.69 9.01 -10.60
N ALA A 352 11.93 8.87 -11.08
CA ALA A 352 12.22 8.53 -12.48
C ALA A 352 11.62 7.17 -12.88
N THR A 353 11.75 6.14 -12.01
CA THR A 353 11.19 4.81 -12.27
C THR A 353 9.65 4.85 -12.33
N SER A 354 9.00 5.59 -11.42
CA SER A 354 7.55 5.80 -11.47
C SER A 354 7.11 6.52 -12.75
N ALA A 355 7.83 7.56 -13.15
CA ALA A 355 7.56 8.29 -14.38
C ALA A 355 7.73 7.40 -15.63
N GLU A 356 8.72 6.52 -15.64
CA GLU A 356 8.89 5.53 -16.70
C GLU A 356 7.71 4.54 -16.77
N PHE A 357 7.23 4.06 -15.63
CA PHE A 357 6.04 3.21 -15.56
C PHE A 357 4.81 3.89 -16.16
N TYR A 358 4.58 5.17 -15.88
CA TYR A 358 3.49 5.92 -16.50
C TYR A 358 3.64 6.02 -18.02
N CYS A 359 4.85 6.26 -18.53
CA CYS A 359 5.10 6.26 -19.98
C CYS A 359 4.80 4.90 -20.65
N GLN A 360 5.10 3.79 -19.95
CA GLN A 360 4.92 2.43 -20.49
C GLN A 360 3.46 1.96 -20.45
N THR A 361 2.64 2.54 -19.59
CA THR A 361 1.25 2.12 -19.35
C THR A 361 0.21 3.00 -20.01
N GLN A 362 0.64 4.10 -20.66
CA GLN A 362 -0.27 4.96 -21.44
C GLN A 362 -0.93 4.17 -22.58
N LEU A 363 -2.22 4.33 -22.75
CA LEU A 363 -3.00 3.71 -23.84
C LEU A 363 -2.79 4.46 -25.16
N GLU A 364 -3.17 3.83 -26.29
CA GLU A 364 -3.01 4.39 -27.64
C GLU A 364 -3.80 5.72 -27.83
N ASP A 365 -4.87 5.93 -27.08
CA ASP A 365 -5.69 7.15 -27.11
C ASP A 365 -5.13 8.27 -26.21
N GLY A 366 -3.98 8.07 -25.58
CA GLY A 366 -3.32 9.00 -24.68
C GLY A 366 -3.83 8.97 -23.25
N THR A 367 -4.82 8.14 -22.92
CA THR A 367 -5.38 8.03 -21.57
C THR A 367 -4.69 6.94 -20.73
N TRP A 368 -5.03 6.85 -19.45
CA TRP A 368 -4.67 5.74 -18.57
C TRP A 368 -5.92 5.02 -18.08
N PRO A 369 -5.86 3.67 -17.94
CA PRO A 369 -6.90 2.94 -17.24
C PRO A 369 -6.91 3.34 -15.76
N HIS A 370 -7.98 3.08 -15.02
CA HIS A 370 -7.95 3.40 -13.60
C HIS A 370 -7.17 2.37 -12.77
N ARG A 371 -7.07 1.09 -13.19
CA ARG A 371 -6.35 0.04 -12.48
C ARG A 371 -5.44 -0.79 -13.38
N VAL A 372 -4.22 -1.04 -12.90
CA VAL A 372 -3.25 -1.94 -13.55
C VAL A 372 -2.56 -2.81 -12.51
N TRP A 373 -1.95 -3.91 -12.96
CA TRP A 373 -1.04 -4.68 -12.15
C TRP A 373 0.28 -3.92 -11.95
N ALA A 374 0.72 -3.77 -10.70
CA ALA A 374 1.97 -3.09 -10.39
C ALA A 374 3.18 -3.78 -11.04
N VAL A 375 3.20 -5.10 -11.08
CA VAL A 375 4.34 -5.89 -11.59
C VAL A 375 4.65 -5.66 -13.06
N ASP A 376 3.66 -5.40 -13.94
CA ASP A 376 3.88 -5.32 -15.40
C ASP A 376 3.03 -4.28 -16.13
N GLY A 377 2.25 -3.49 -15.43
CA GLY A 377 1.37 -2.47 -16.00
C GLY A 377 0.22 -3.02 -16.84
N SER A 378 -0.03 -4.32 -16.84
CA SER A 378 -1.17 -4.88 -17.57
C SER A 378 -2.48 -4.45 -16.93
N VAL A 379 -3.47 -4.12 -17.77
CA VAL A 379 -4.81 -3.69 -17.31
C VAL A 379 -5.40 -4.73 -16.36
N ALA A 380 -5.89 -4.26 -15.22
CA ALA A 380 -6.55 -5.10 -14.23
C ALA A 380 -7.82 -5.76 -14.84
N PRO A 381 -8.19 -6.96 -14.40
CA PRO A 381 -9.35 -7.63 -14.95
C PRO A 381 -10.66 -7.00 -14.45
N GLY A 382 -11.66 -7.08 -15.32
CA GLY A 382 -12.98 -6.53 -15.06
C GLY A 382 -12.97 -5.01 -15.12
N TRP A 383 -13.62 -4.36 -14.21
CA TRP A 383 -13.80 -2.92 -14.18
C TRP A 383 -12.47 -2.15 -13.97
N ALA A 384 -11.77 -1.86 -15.08
CA ALA A 384 -10.50 -1.14 -15.09
C ALA A 384 -10.46 0.05 -16.05
N HIS A 385 -11.24 0.00 -17.11
CA HIS A 385 -11.36 1.08 -18.08
C HIS A 385 -12.59 0.85 -18.97
N GLY A 386 -13.67 1.60 -18.75
CA GLY A 386 -14.94 1.39 -19.43
C GLY A 386 -14.86 1.36 -20.95
N ARG A 387 -14.02 2.22 -21.57
CA ARG A 387 -13.82 2.26 -23.02
C ARG A 387 -13.15 0.99 -23.57
N VAL A 388 -12.14 0.48 -22.85
CA VAL A 388 -11.42 -0.75 -23.25
C VAL A 388 -12.29 -1.99 -23.07
N GLU A 389 -13.09 -2.00 -22.03
CA GLU A 389 -13.96 -3.13 -21.66
C GLU A 389 -15.31 -3.09 -22.40
N GLY A 390 -15.63 -1.99 -23.06
CA GLY A 390 -16.87 -1.82 -23.80
C GLY A 390 -18.10 -1.53 -22.92
N THR A 391 -17.90 -1.12 -21.66
CA THR A 391 -18.98 -0.72 -20.73
C THR A 391 -19.39 0.74 -20.90
N GLY A 392 -18.63 1.52 -21.66
CA GLY A 392 -18.93 2.90 -22.03
C GLY A 392 -18.15 3.93 -21.19
N ASP A 393 -18.33 5.21 -21.54
CA ASP A 393 -17.62 6.33 -20.91
C ASP A 393 -18.09 6.59 -19.45
N GLU A 394 -19.28 6.14 -19.09
CA GLU A 394 -19.84 6.36 -17.75
C GLU A 394 -19.06 5.66 -16.63
N GLU A 395 -18.35 4.56 -16.95
CA GLU A 395 -17.47 3.84 -16.00
C GLU A 395 -16.01 4.26 -16.12
N TYR A 396 -15.69 5.14 -17.07
CA TYR A 396 -14.33 5.69 -17.20
C TYR A 396 -14.09 6.76 -16.14
N GLN A 397 -12.90 6.74 -15.53
CA GLN A 397 -12.45 7.72 -14.54
C GLN A 397 -11.43 8.66 -15.18
N ALA A 398 -11.90 9.79 -15.70
CA ALA A 398 -11.07 10.74 -16.45
C ALA A 398 -10.01 11.45 -15.56
N ASP A 399 -10.28 11.58 -14.28
CA ASP A 399 -9.34 12.11 -13.28
C ASP A 399 -8.04 11.34 -13.18
N GLN A 400 -8.03 10.02 -13.44
CA GLN A 400 -6.80 9.20 -13.47
C GLN A 400 -5.80 9.73 -14.50
N THR A 401 -6.28 10.03 -15.72
CA THR A 401 -5.45 10.61 -16.78
C THR A 401 -4.94 12.00 -16.40
N ALA A 402 -5.79 12.83 -15.82
CA ALA A 402 -5.43 14.17 -15.41
C ALA A 402 -4.35 14.20 -14.31
N SER A 403 -4.48 13.35 -13.28
CA SER A 403 -3.47 13.22 -12.21
C SER A 403 -2.11 12.80 -12.76
N VAL A 404 -2.06 11.82 -13.69
CA VAL A 404 -0.78 11.41 -14.29
C VAL A 404 -0.16 12.53 -15.14
N VAL A 405 -0.98 13.23 -15.96
CA VAL A 405 -0.48 14.35 -16.77
C VAL A 405 0.09 15.46 -15.89
N ALA A 406 -0.59 15.82 -14.79
CA ALA A 406 -0.09 16.78 -13.83
C ALA A 406 1.24 16.32 -13.21
N ALA A 407 1.32 15.09 -12.72
CA ALA A 407 2.54 14.55 -12.11
C ALA A 407 3.74 14.56 -13.07
N LEU A 408 3.55 14.10 -14.32
CA LEU A 408 4.61 14.10 -15.34
C LEU A 408 5.04 15.51 -15.74
N ALA A 409 4.10 16.46 -15.84
CA ALA A 409 4.40 17.85 -16.16
C ALA A 409 5.15 18.55 -15.01
N SER A 410 4.79 18.28 -13.74
CA SER A 410 5.52 18.77 -12.56
C SER A 410 6.96 18.23 -12.53
N LEU A 411 7.15 16.93 -12.75
CA LEU A 411 8.51 16.33 -12.82
C LEU A 411 9.37 16.96 -13.92
N LEU A 412 8.77 17.25 -15.07
CA LEU A 412 9.47 17.96 -16.14
C LEU A 412 9.82 19.41 -15.78
N ALA A 413 8.97 20.09 -15.01
CA ALA A 413 9.20 21.49 -14.62
C ALA A 413 10.25 21.60 -13.52
N GLU A 414 10.19 20.73 -12.52
CA GLU A 414 10.91 20.88 -11.26
C GLU A 414 12.20 20.05 -11.22
N ARG A 415 12.23 18.88 -11.91
CA ARG A 415 13.32 17.89 -11.78
C ARG A 415 13.98 17.51 -13.10
N ARG A 416 13.77 18.28 -14.15
CA ARG A 416 14.35 17.98 -15.47
C ARG A 416 15.85 17.68 -15.45
N ASP A 417 16.61 18.39 -14.62
CA ASP A 417 18.07 18.26 -14.55
C ASP A 417 18.54 16.98 -13.83
N GLU A 418 17.64 16.29 -13.12
CA GLU A 418 17.86 15.01 -12.45
C GLU A 418 17.53 13.82 -13.38
N LEU A 419 16.76 14.07 -14.46
CA LEU A 419 16.30 13.06 -15.40
C LEU A 419 17.25 12.96 -16.61
N ASP A 420 17.45 11.76 -17.14
CA ASP A 420 18.19 11.58 -18.37
C ASP A 420 17.43 12.14 -19.60
N ASP A 421 18.16 12.51 -20.65
CA ASP A 421 17.56 13.13 -21.85
C ASP A 421 16.59 12.21 -22.60
N GLU A 422 16.75 10.89 -22.51
CA GLU A 422 15.86 9.91 -23.15
C GLU A 422 14.51 9.88 -22.41
N LEU A 423 14.53 9.81 -21.10
CA LEU A 423 13.32 9.87 -20.27
C LEU A 423 12.60 11.20 -20.45
N VAL A 424 13.32 12.33 -20.43
CA VAL A 424 12.76 13.67 -20.71
C VAL A 424 12.05 13.70 -22.07
N GLY A 425 12.64 13.07 -23.10
CA GLY A 425 12.00 12.95 -24.42
C GLY A 425 10.71 12.14 -24.40
N ARG A 426 10.70 11.01 -23.67
CA ARG A 426 9.49 10.17 -23.48
C ARG A 426 8.42 10.93 -22.70
N LEU A 427 8.77 11.57 -21.60
CA LEU A 427 7.83 12.35 -20.79
C LEU A 427 7.11 13.42 -21.59
N ARG A 428 7.84 14.18 -22.42
CA ARG A 428 7.25 15.20 -23.30
C ARG A 428 6.24 14.61 -24.29
N SER A 429 6.57 13.45 -24.86
CA SER A 429 5.68 12.77 -25.79
C SER A 429 4.43 12.21 -25.09
N THR A 430 4.62 11.64 -23.90
CA THR A 430 3.54 11.08 -23.06
C THR A 430 2.60 12.18 -22.56
N VAL A 431 3.14 13.32 -22.10
CA VAL A 431 2.33 14.49 -21.70
C VAL A 431 1.52 15.02 -22.89
N ALA A 432 2.11 15.14 -24.07
CA ALA A 432 1.40 15.61 -25.26
C ALA A 432 0.25 14.67 -25.66
N ALA A 433 0.48 13.34 -25.61
CA ALA A 433 -0.57 12.36 -25.84
C ALA A 433 -1.65 12.40 -24.74
N GLY A 434 -1.24 12.58 -23.46
CA GLY A 434 -2.15 12.72 -22.33
C GLY A 434 -3.07 13.95 -22.46
N VAL A 435 -2.55 15.08 -22.86
CA VAL A 435 -3.35 16.28 -23.18
C VAL A 435 -4.40 15.97 -24.23
N SER A 436 -4.03 15.27 -25.33
CA SER A 436 -5.00 14.86 -26.35
C SER A 436 -6.07 13.89 -25.79
N GLY A 437 -5.70 13.03 -24.84
CA GLY A 437 -6.63 12.17 -24.09
C GLY A 437 -7.63 12.96 -23.26
N LEU A 438 -7.17 14.00 -22.55
CA LEU A 438 -8.01 14.94 -21.80
C LEU A 438 -8.96 15.72 -22.72
N ASP A 439 -8.45 16.27 -23.83
CA ASP A 439 -9.27 16.99 -24.83
C ASP A 439 -10.44 16.13 -25.33
N SER A 440 -10.20 14.81 -25.52
CA SER A 440 -11.25 13.88 -25.94
C SER A 440 -12.38 13.72 -24.92
N SER A 441 -12.11 14.05 -23.67
CA SER A 441 -13.02 13.93 -22.53
C SER A 441 -13.55 15.29 -22.04
N LEU A 442 -13.15 16.41 -22.66
CA LEU A 442 -13.60 17.76 -22.34
C LEU A 442 -14.76 18.15 -23.25
N GLU A 443 -15.78 18.84 -22.74
CA GLU A 443 -16.88 19.42 -23.51
C GLU A 443 -16.64 20.91 -23.79
N SER A 444 -17.41 21.44 -24.74
CA SER A 444 -17.27 22.84 -25.20
C SER A 444 -17.62 23.90 -24.16
N ASP A 445 -18.22 23.50 -23.04
CA ASP A 445 -18.52 24.38 -21.88
C ASP A 445 -17.40 24.38 -20.83
N GLY A 446 -16.26 23.74 -21.13
CA GLY A 446 -15.11 23.68 -20.25
C GLY A 446 -15.19 22.61 -19.16
N LEU A 447 -16.25 21.82 -19.06
CA LEU A 447 -16.34 20.74 -18.09
C LEU A 447 -16.08 19.37 -18.72
N PRO A 448 -15.48 18.42 -17.95
CA PRO A 448 -15.36 17.05 -18.40
C PRO A 448 -16.72 16.38 -18.67
N LYS A 449 -16.74 15.42 -19.62
CA LYS A 449 -17.90 14.58 -19.87
C LYS A 449 -18.33 13.83 -18.62
N PRO A 450 -19.63 13.42 -18.53
CA PRO A 450 -20.06 12.57 -17.42
C PRO A 450 -19.21 11.28 -17.34
N CYS A 451 -18.68 11.01 -16.16
CA CYS A 451 -17.81 9.86 -15.90
C CYS A 451 -17.95 9.43 -14.43
N GLN A 452 -17.23 8.41 -14.00
CA GLN A 452 -16.96 8.14 -12.59
C GLN A 452 -15.79 9.00 -12.10
N ASN A 453 -15.58 9.04 -10.79
CA ASN A 453 -14.43 9.70 -10.17
C ASN A 453 -13.87 8.81 -9.03
N ALA A 454 -13.10 9.41 -8.12
CA ALA A 454 -12.53 8.75 -6.94
C ALA A 454 -13.53 7.93 -6.10
N TRP A 455 -14.83 8.21 -6.18
CA TRP A 455 -15.84 7.52 -5.37
C TRP A 455 -16.58 6.37 -6.06
N GLU A 456 -16.39 6.20 -7.38
CA GLU A 456 -16.70 4.98 -8.16
C GLU A 456 -18.18 4.58 -8.25
N ASN A 457 -18.96 4.81 -7.23
CA ASN A 457 -20.37 4.41 -7.12
C ASN A 457 -21.37 5.43 -7.69
N MET A 458 -20.88 6.45 -8.35
CA MET A 458 -21.65 7.53 -8.94
C MET A 458 -21.11 7.91 -10.32
N SER A 459 -21.98 8.42 -11.19
CA SER A 459 -21.62 8.97 -12.48
C SER A 459 -22.15 10.41 -12.59
N GLY A 460 -21.41 11.30 -13.24
CA GLY A 460 -21.77 12.69 -13.42
C GLY A 460 -20.58 13.55 -13.84
N ARG A 461 -20.77 14.85 -13.85
CA ARG A 461 -19.71 15.83 -14.09
C ARG A 461 -19.25 16.37 -12.74
N PHE A 462 -18.15 15.82 -12.23
CA PHE A 462 -17.67 16.08 -10.88
C PHE A 462 -16.79 17.32 -10.78
N THR A 463 -16.93 18.06 -9.68
CA THR A 463 -15.99 19.15 -9.35
C THR A 463 -14.56 18.64 -9.20
N HIS A 464 -14.39 17.45 -8.60
CA HIS A 464 -13.08 16.80 -8.51
C HIS A 464 -12.43 16.59 -9.88
N THR A 465 -13.15 15.96 -10.83
CA THR A 465 -12.62 15.72 -12.18
C THR A 465 -12.30 17.03 -12.92
N ALA A 466 -13.15 18.05 -12.78
CA ALA A 466 -12.88 19.38 -13.34
C ALA A 466 -11.63 20.02 -12.72
N ALA A 467 -11.44 19.89 -11.40
CA ALA A 467 -10.25 20.38 -10.70
C ALA A 467 -8.97 19.68 -11.19
N THR A 468 -8.97 18.34 -11.31
CA THR A 468 -7.81 17.62 -11.82
C THR A 468 -7.47 17.98 -13.27
N PHE A 469 -8.47 18.25 -14.13
CA PHE A 469 -8.25 18.75 -15.50
C PHE A 469 -7.64 20.15 -15.49
N LEU A 470 -8.15 21.05 -14.65
CA LEU A 470 -7.58 22.39 -14.51
C LEU A 470 -6.11 22.31 -14.06
N GLN A 471 -5.82 21.52 -13.04
CA GLN A 471 -4.45 21.32 -12.57
C GLN A 471 -3.55 20.77 -13.69
N ALA A 472 -3.99 19.71 -14.39
CA ALA A 472 -3.20 19.10 -15.46
C ALA A 472 -2.87 20.09 -16.57
N TYR A 473 -3.88 20.81 -17.11
CA TYR A 473 -3.65 21.78 -18.17
C TYR A 473 -2.79 22.95 -17.70
N ALA A 474 -3.02 23.49 -16.51
CA ALA A 474 -2.23 24.58 -15.98
C ALA A 474 -0.76 24.18 -15.75
N THR A 475 -0.52 22.99 -15.18
CA THR A 475 0.83 22.49 -14.97
C THR A 475 1.56 22.25 -16.30
N VAL A 476 0.88 21.72 -17.33
CA VAL A 476 1.44 21.58 -18.68
C VAL A 476 1.76 22.93 -19.31
N ALA A 477 0.92 23.94 -19.13
CA ALA A 477 1.16 25.29 -19.62
C ALA A 477 2.41 25.93 -18.99
N ALA A 478 2.72 25.59 -17.75
CA ALA A 478 3.94 26.04 -17.06
C ALA A 478 5.19 25.17 -17.36
N ALA A 479 5.01 23.92 -17.84
CA ALA A 479 6.09 22.96 -18.02
C ALA A 479 7.00 23.27 -19.25
N PRO A 480 8.25 22.73 -19.30
CA PRO A 480 9.17 22.91 -20.42
C PRO A 480 8.86 21.96 -21.60
N VAL A 481 7.65 22.05 -22.13
CA VAL A 481 7.18 21.39 -23.36
C VAL A 481 7.22 22.37 -24.54
N ASN A 482 6.82 21.94 -25.76
CA ASN A 482 6.82 22.84 -26.91
C ASN A 482 5.77 23.97 -26.78
N ASP A 483 6.00 25.11 -27.42
CA ASP A 483 5.17 26.31 -27.28
C ASP A 483 3.71 26.11 -27.72
N ASP A 484 3.48 25.35 -28.82
CA ASP A 484 2.12 25.08 -29.30
C ASP A 484 1.30 24.28 -28.25
N LEU A 485 1.93 23.32 -27.58
CA LEU A 485 1.27 22.54 -26.51
C LEU A 485 1.01 23.39 -25.26
N ARG A 486 1.97 24.27 -24.91
CA ARG A 486 1.82 25.19 -23.77
C ARG A 486 0.66 26.15 -24.00
N GLU A 487 0.59 26.77 -25.19
CA GLU A 487 -0.47 27.71 -25.55
C GLU A 487 -1.84 27.02 -25.56
N HIS A 488 -1.92 25.81 -26.16
CA HIS A 488 -3.14 25.00 -26.14
C HIS A 488 -3.57 24.63 -24.71
N ALA A 489 -2.64 24.16 -23.87
CA ALA A 489 -2.94 23.79 -22.48
C ALA A 489 -3.42 25.01 -21.67
N ALA A 490 -2.85 26.20 -21.87
CA ALA A 490 -3.31 27.43 -21.22
C ALA A 490 -4.74 27.82 -21.64
N GLU A 491 -5.07 27.67 -22.94
CA GLU A 491 -6.44 27.89 -23.44
C GLU A 491 -7.44 26.92 -22.80
N GLN A 492 -7.08 25.62 -22.69
CA GLN A 492 -7.95 24.62 -22.07
C GLN A 492 -8.06 24.84 -20.55
N ALA A 493 -6.97 25.22 -19.86
CA ALA A 493 -7.02 25.58 -18.44
C ALA A 493 -8.00 26.73 -18.19
N THR A 494 -7.96 27.77 -19.03
CA THR A 494 -8.90 28.90 -18.94
C THR A 494 -10.35 28.44 -19.17
N ALA A 495 -10.59 27.58 -20.16
CA ALA A 495 -11.92 27.05 -20.43
C ALA A 495 -12.46 26.23 -19.24
N VAL A 496 -11.63 25.39 -18.61
CA VAL A 496 -12.04 24.61 -17.43
C VAL A 496 -12.28 25.53 -16.22
N TYR A 497 -11.40 26.52 -16.02
CA TYR A 497 -11.56 27.53 -14.95
C TYR A 497 -12.89 28.28 -15.04
N GLU A 498 -13.27 28.71 -16.24
CA GLU A 498 -14.57 29.36 -16.51
C GLU A 498 -15.73 28.35 -16.31
N GLY A 499 -15.56 27.08 -16.71
CA GLY A 499 -16.54 26.02 -16.57
C GLY A 499 -16.90 25.71 -15.11
N LEU A 500 -15.99 25.93 -14.15
CA LEU A 500 -16.24 25.73 -12.71
C LEU A 500 -17.42 26.55 -12.19
N ASP A 501 -17.82 27.64 -12.88
CA ASP A 501 -18.97 28.43 -12.50
C ASP A 501 -20.28 27.61 -12.50
N GLU A 502 -20.44 26.66 -13.39
CA GLU A 502 -21.60 25.78 -13.48
C GLU A 502 -21.73 24.80 -12.30
N LEU A 503 -20.64 24.58 -11.59
CA LEU A 503 -20.58 23.68 -10.41
C LEU A 503 -20.79 24.43 -9.08
N TRP A 504 -20.97 25.76 -9.11
CA TRP A 504 -21.19 26.55 -7.91
C TRP A 504 -22.65 26.54 -7.45
N SER A 505 -22.92 26.09 -6.23
CA SER A 505 -24.22 26.20 -5.57
C SER A 505 -24.34 27.56 -4.88
N GLU A 506 -25.17 28.44 -5.40
CA GLU A 506 -25.47 29.72 -4.75
C GLU A 506 -26.26 29.53 -3.44
N GLU A 507 -27.05 28.48 -3.30
CA GLU A 507 -27.83 28.18 -2.10
C GLU A 507 -26.95 27.79 -0.92
N ARG A 508 -25.97 26.88 -1.15
CA ARG A 508 -25.07 26.38 -0.11
C ARG A 508 -23.75 27.15 -0.02
N GLU A 509 -23.45 27.99 -0.99
CA GLU A 509 -22.18 28.71 -1.13
C GLU A 509 -20.96 27.76 -1.18
N VAL A 510 -21.07 26.65 -1.95
CA VAL A 510 -20.03 25.62 -2.15
C VAL A 510 -19.97 25.20 -3.62
N TYR A 511 -18.84 24.67 -4.04
CA TYR A 511 -18.77 23.85 -5.24
C TYR A 511 -19.44 22.51 -4.95
N ALA A 512 -20.35 22.10 -5.81
CA ALA A 512 -21.13 20.90 -5.69
C ALA A 512 -20.25 19.64 -5.84
N LEU A 513 -20.72 18.52 -5.34
CA LEU A 513 -20.11 17.23 -5.63
C LEU A 513 -20.09 16.99 -7.16
N ARG A 514 -21.23 17.21 -7.82
CA ARG A 514 -21.38 16.98 -9.27
C ARG A 514 -22.61 17.65 -9.88
N ILE A 515 -22.67 17.68 -11.21
CA ILE A 515 -23.89 17.75 -11.98
C ILE A 515 -24.31 16.31 -12.30
N ASP A 516 -25.50 15.90 -11.88
CA ASP A 516 -26.02 14.53 -12.07
C ASP A 516 -26.46 14.26 -13.53
N GLY A 517 -26.80 13.00 -13.85
CA GLY A 517 -27.24 12.59 -15.18
C GLY A 517 -28.55 13.25 -15.69
N ASN A 518 -29.28 13.98 -14.83
CA ASN A 518 -30.47 14.76 -15.19
C ASN A 518 -30.18 16.26 -15.34
N GLY A 519 -28.92 16.67 -15.16
CA GLY A 519 -28.48 18.06 -15.18
C GLY A 519 -28.77 18.81 -13.88
N GLY A 520 -29.10 18.11 -12.79
CA GLY A 520 -29.30 18.67 -11.46
C GLY A 520 -27.98 18.84 -10.72
N LEU A 521 -27.84 19.90 -9.92
CA LEU A 521 -26.68 20.12 -9.08
C LEU A 521 -26.82 19.31 -7.78
N ASP A 522 -25.94 18.32 -7.58
CA ASP A 522 -25.81 17.55 -6.34
C ASP A 522 -24.81 18.29 -5.44
N ASP A 523 -25.30 19.19 -4.61
CA ASP A 523 -24.47 20.12 -3.85
C ASP A 523 -24.11 19.62 -2.43
N ARG A 524 -24.10 18.29 -2.25
CA ARG A 524 -23.52 17.65 -1.07
C ARG A 524 -22.04 18.03 -0.95
N LEU A 525 -21.59 18.19 0.30
CA LEU A 525 -20.16 18.40 0.58
C LEU A 525 -19.39 17.13 0.26
N ASP A 526 -18.23 17.30 -0.33
CA ASP A 526 -17.37 16.19 -0.81
C ASP A 526 -15.90 16.51 -0.58
N SER A 527 -15.15 15.61 0.08
CA SER A 527 -13.73 15.79 0.34
C SER A 527 -12.88 15.76 -0.93
N ALA A 528 -13.31 15.10 -2.01
CA ALA A 528 -12.61 15.13 -3.29
C ALA A 528 -12.52 16.55 -3.89
N THR A 529 -13.45 17.45 -3.52
CA THR A 529 -13.40 18.85 -3.97
C THR A 529 -12.22 19.64 -3.39
N PHE A 530 -11.47 19.09 -2.42
CA PHE A 530 -10.22 19.70 -1.96
C PHE A 530 -9.17 19.83 -3.07
N ALA A 531 -9.24 19.03 -4.13
CA ALA A 531 -8.41 19.15 -5.33
C ALA A 531 -8.50 20.55 -6.00
N LEU A 532 -9.56 21.32 -5.73
CA LEU A 532 -9.66 22.72 -6.19
C LEU A 532 -8.51 23.59 -5.70
N VAL A 533 -7.89 23.29 -4.57
CA VAL A 533 -6.77 24.06 -4.02
C VAL A 533 -5.56 23.96 -4.94
N ASP A 534 -5.14 22.72 -5.26
CA ASP A 534 -4.01 22.47 -6.16
C ASP A 534 -4.30 22.98 -7.59
N ALA A 535 -5.54 22.82 -8.04
CA ALA A 535 -5.98 23.30 -9.35
C ALA A 535 -5.90 24.82 -9.49
N VAL A 536 -6.39 25.56 -8.49
CA VAL A 536 -6.38 27.04 -8.50
C VAL A 536 -4.96 27.57 -8.26
N ASP A 537 -4.14 26.88 -7.47
CA ASP A 537 -2.73 27.26 -7.27
C ASP A 537 -1.93 27.10 -8.57
N ALA A 538 -2.06 25.98 -9.27
CA ALA A 538 -1.46 25.76 -10.58
C ALA A 538 -1.94 26.79 -11.63
N TYR A 539 -3.24 27.11 -11.62
CA TYR A 539 -3.80 28.12 -12.52
C TYR A 539 -3.25 29.53 -12.22
N ALA A 540 -3.04 29.85 -10.94
CA ALA A 540 -2.45 31.12 -10.52
C ALA A 540 -0.99 31.32 -10.98
N ASP A 541 -0.31 30.28 -11.45
CA ASP A 541 1.02 30.37 -12.04
C ASP A 541 1.01 30.80 -13.50
N ILE A 542 -0.13 30.68 -14.19
CA ILE A 542 -0.27 31.01 -15.62
C ILE A 542 -1.19 32.22 -15.88
N GLU A 543 -2.19 32.43 -15.03
CA GLU A 543 -3.19 33.49 -15.19
C GLU A 543 -3.66 34.03 -13.84
N ASP A 544 -4.23 35.23 -13.83
CA ASP A 544 -4.79 35.88 -12.63
C ASP A 544 -6.09 35.20 -12.18
N VAL A 545 -6.17 34.81 -10.91
CA VAL A 545 -7.39 34.31 -10.27
C VAL A 545 -8.29 35.51 -9.91
N ASP A 546 -9.50 35.52 -10.45
CA ASP A 546 -10.44 36.61 -10.16
C ASP A 546 -10.95 36.60 -8.70
N SER A 547 -11.39 37.75 -8.22
CA SER A 547 -11.79 37.91 -6.82
C SER A 547 -13.10 37.18 -6.45
N GLN A 548 -13.94 36.81 -7.41
CA GLN A 548 -15.16 36.03 -7.19
C GLN A 548 -14.79 34.59 -6.89
N THR A 549 -13.96 33.96 -7.74
CA THR A 549 -13.44 32.60 -7.55
C THR A 549 -12.65 32.49 -6.25
N ALA A 550 -11.77 33.44 -5.95
CA ALA A 550 -11.05 33.47 -4.68
C ALA A 550 -12.00 33.55 -3.45
N ASN A 551 -13.10 34.33 -3.52
CA ASN A 551 -14.09 34.37 -2.44
C ASN A 551 -14.91 33.06 -2.34
N ARG A 552 -15.29 32.47 -3.47
CA ARG A 552 -16.00 31.18 -3.53
C ARG A 552 -15.15 30.09 -2.93
N LEU A 553 -13.86 30.03 -3.26
CA LEU A 553 -12.95 29.02 -2.70
C LEU A 553 -12.79 29.16 -1.18
N VAL A 554 -12.70 30.40 -0.66
CA VAL A 554 -12.69 30.67 0.79
C VAL A 554 -13.95 30.14 1.49
N LYS A 555 -15.13 30.34 0.87
CA LYS A 555 -16.42 29.87 1.42
C LYS A 555 -16.51 28.33 1.36
N HIS A 556 -16.20 27.77 0.20
CA HIS A 556 -16.20 26.35 -0.06
C HIS A 556 -15.31 25.58 0.93
N MET A 557 -14.03 25.94 1.03
CA MET A 557 -13.09 25.32 1.96
C MET A 557 -13.57 25.39 3.41
N ALA A 558 -14.09 26.55 3.83
CA ALA A 558 -14.61 26.71 5.19
C ALA A 558 -15.85 25.84 5.47
N ALA A 559 -16.76 25.72 4.50
CA ALA A 559 -17.97 24.93 4.62
C ALA A 559 -17.65 23.43 4.60
N THR A 560 -16.83 22.97 3.64
CA THR A 560 -16.50 21.56 3.44
C THR A 560 -15.69 21.00 4.62
N LEU A 561 -14.61 21.69 5.06
CA LEU A 561 -13.83 21.29 6.22
C LEU A 561 -14.65 21.22 7.52
N LYS A 562 -15.68 22.06 7.65
CA LYS A 562 -16.56 22.05 8.81
C LYS A 562 -17.64 20.99 8.70
N GLY A 563 -18.28 20.87 7.52
CA GLY A 563 -19.45 20.03 7.32
C GLY A 563 -19.12 18.54 7.30
N LEU A 564 -17.95 18.17 6.75
CA LEU A 564 -17.50 16.76 6.71
C LEU A 564 -16.84 16.30 8.01
N TYR A 565 -16.59 17.19 8.97
CA TYR A 565 -15.97 16.81 10.23
C TYR A 565 -16.93 16.10 11.17
N ARG A 566 -16.58 14.86 11.52
CA ARG A 566 -17.28 14.07 12.55
C ARG A 566 -16.39 13.85 13.77
N ASN A 567 -17.03 13.79 14.93
CA ASN A 567 -16.41 13.42 16.20
C ASN A 567 -17.47 12.72 17.06
N PRO A 568 -17.83 11.46 16.73
CA PRO A 568 -18.96 10.77 17.35
C PRO A 568 -18.78 10.46 18.83
N ARG A 569 -17.52 10.19 19.28
CA ARG A 569 -17.22 9.76 20.65
C ARG A 569 -16.00 10.44 21.29
N GLY A 570 -15.46 11.49 20.66
CA GLY A 570 -14.29 12.19 21.17
C GLY A 570 -12.93 11.56 20.85
N ASP A 571 -12.86 10.22 20.89
CA ASP A 571 -11.63 9.48 20.59
C ASP A 571 -11.46 9.18 19.10
N VAL A 572 -12.58 9.09 18.36
CA VAL A 572 -12.59 8.91 16.91
C VAL A 572 -13.10 10.19 16.26
N ALA A 573 -12.20 10.90 15.59
CA ALA A 573 -12.52 12.14 14.89
C ALA A 573 -11.82 12.17 13.52
N GLY A 574 -12.45 12.82 12.54
CA GLY A 574 -11.90 12.96 11.20
C GLY A 574 -12.91 13.51 10.21
N LEU A 575 -12.55 13.50 8.93
CA LEU A 575 -13.46 13.84 7.85
C LEU A 575 -14.10 12.57 7.28
N VAL A 576 -15.37 12.69 6.90
CA VAL A 576 -16.06 11.71 6.08
C VAL A 576 -15.74 11.95 4.59
N ARG A 577 -16.00 10.98 3.75
CA ARG A 577 -15.75 11.04 2.32
C ARG A 577 -16.61 12.12 1.66
N PHE A 578 -17.92 11.99 1.79
CA PHE A 578 -18.92 12.99 1.38
C PHE A 578 -20.18 12.88 2.25
N GLU A 579 -21.05 13.88 2.23
CA GLU A 579 -22.32 13.84 2.99
C GLU A 579 -23.19 12.67 2.56
N ASP A 580 -23.80 11.98 3.54
CA ASP A 580 -24.66 10.80 3.34
C ASP A 580 -23.92 9.60 2.73
N ASP A 581 -22.63 9.42 3.06
CA ASP A 581 -21.84 8.26 2.66
C ASP A 581 -21.99 7.11 3.66
N TYR A 582 -22.84 6.16 3.34
CA TYR A 582 -23.08 4.96 4.15
C TYR A 582 -22.38 3.70 3.61
N TRP A 583 -21.35 3.86 2.78
CA TRP A 583 -20.63 2.72 2.22
C TRP A 583 -19.97 1.88 3.31
N ARG A 584 -20.33 0.59 3.38
CA ARG A 584 -19.87 -0.36 4.41
C ARG A 584 -20.01 0.17 5.85
N ALA A 585 -21.05 0.96 6.12
CA ALA A 585 -21.32 1.52 7.44
C ALA A 585 -22.26 0.63 8.29
N GLU A 586 -22.44 -0.64 7.91
CA GLU A 586 -23.26 -1.59 8.66
C GLU A 586 -22.78 -1.70 10.12
N GLY A 587 -23.69 -1.51 11.05
CA GLY A 587 -23.39 -1.58 12.47
C GLY A 587 -23.13 -0.26 13.17
N GLN A 588 -23.24 0.89 12.46
CA GLN A 588 -23.24 2.22 13.08
C GLN A 588 -24.27 3.17 12.45
N ASP A 589 -24.62 4.23 13.18
CA ASP A 589 -25.67 5.19 12.81
C ASP A 589 -25.12 6.41 12.02
N GLY A 590 -24.02 6.30 11.32
CA GLY A 590 -23.45 7.43 10.58
C GLY A 590 -22.33 7.01 9.69
N GLU A 591 -21.80 7.96 8.94
CA GLU A 591 -20.67 7.75 8.04
C GLU A 591 -19.42 7.39 8.86
N LYS A 592 -18.56 6.53 8.32
CA LYS A 592 -17.21 6.30 8.89
C LYS A 592 -16.32 7.51 8.64
N VAL A 593 -15.32 7.71 9.49
CA VAL A 593 -14.25 8.67 9.23
C VAL A 593 -13.16 8.02 8.38
N TRP A 594 -12.58 8.80 7.47
CA TRP A 594 -11.64 8.33 6.46
C TRP A 594 -10.27 8.99 6.64
N SER A 595 -9.20 8.18 6.65
CA SER A 595 -7.84 8.71 6.74
C SER A 595 -7.46 9.53 5.51
N VAL A 596 -7.82 9.07 4.31
CA VAL A 596 -7.59 9.81 3.06
C VAL A 596 -8.27 11.18 3.10
N SER A 597 -9.58 11.22 3.38
CA SER A 597 -10.31 12.49 3.43
C SER A 597 -9.76 13.43 4.50
N THR A 598 -9.32 12.87 5.66
CA THR A 598 -8.72 13.66 6.74
C THR A 598 -7.34 14.19 6.37
N ALA A 599 -6.50 13.35 5.73
CA ALA A 599 -5.18 13.73 5.25
C ALA A 599 -5.28 14.77 4.13
N TRP A 600 -6.16 14.55 3.17
CA TRP A 600 -6.42 15.46 2.07
C TRP A 600 -6.96 16.82 2.57
N GLY A 601 -7.91 16.78 3.53
CA GLY A 601 -8.40 18.01 4.17
C GLY A 601 -7.32 18.77 4.96
N ALA A 602 -6.39 18.07 5.64
CA ALA A 602 -5.25 18.67 6.32
C ALA A 602 -4.30 19.33 5.32
N ASN A 603 -3.94 18.62 4.26
CA ASN A 603 -3.05 19.07 3.20
C ASN A 603 -3.62 20.28 2.45
N ALA A 604 -4.84 20.13 1.93
CA ALA A 604 -5.51 21.21 1.22
C ALA A 604 -5.71 22.47 2.09
N ALA A 605 -6.01 22.30 3.39
CA ALA A 605 -6.12 23.43 4.30
C ALA A 605 -4.76 24.12 4.52
N ALA A 606 -3.65 23.38 4.59
CA ALA A 606 -2.30 23.93 4.69
C ALA A 606 -1.91 24.68 3.41
N LYS A 607 -2.02 24.04 2.25
CA LYS A 607 -1.79 24.67 0.93
C LYS A 607 -2.66 25.91 0.71
N PHE A 608 -3.95 25.81 1.04
CA PHE A 608 -4.87 26.93 0.91
C PHE A 608 -4.54 28.09 1.86
N GLY A 609 -4.02 27.77 3.07
CA GLY A 609 -3.51 28.79 3.97
C GLY A 609 -2.42 29.65 3.32
N VAL A 610 -1.50 29.02 2.59
CA VAL A 610 -0.42 29.68 1.82
C VAL A 610 -0.99 30.39 0.58
N LEU A 611 -1.84 29.73 -0.19
CA LEU A 611 -2.46 30.29 -1.40
C LEU A 611 -3.29 31.56 -1.08
N CYS A 612 -3.90 31.64 0.10
CA CYS A 612 -4.64 32.84 0.54
C CYS A 612 -3.80 34.12 0.47
N ASP A 613 -2.51 34.08 0.78
CA ASP A 613 -1.62 35.24 0.70
C ASP A 613 -1.48 35.73 -0.75
N ARG A 614 -1.35 34.82 -1.72
CA ARG A 614 -1.32 35.12 -3.17
C ARG A 614 -2.67 35.73 -3.64
N LEU A 615 -3.79 35.22 -3.10
CA LEU A 615 -5.13 35.67 -3.43
C LEU A 615 -5.59 36.92 -2.64
N GLY A 616 -4.74 37.48 -1.77
CA GLY A 616 -5.07 38.62 -0.92
C GLY A 616 -6.15 38.33 0.13
N LYS A 617 -6.18 37.09 0.66
CA LYS A 617 -7.12 36.61 1.68
C LYS A 617 -6.41 36.28 2.99
N ASP A 618 -7.18 36.17 4.10
CA ASP A 618 -6.63 35.71 5.39
C ASP A 618 -6.65 34.18 5.48
N GLY A 619 -5.46 33.54 5.39
CA GLY A 619 -5.27 32.10 5.42
C GLY A 619 -5.16 31.47 6.82
N ARG A 620 -4.96 32.27 7.90
CA ARG A 620 -4.62 31.77 9.24
C ARG A 620 -5.56 30.70 9.79
N ARG A 621 -6.86 30.86 9.62
CA ARG A 621 -7.86 29.87 10.07
C ARG A 621 -7.74 28.51 9.35
N PHE A 622 -7.24 28.51 8.12
CA PHE A 622 -7.05 27.27 7.36
C PHE A 622 -5.78 26.56 7.82
N VAL A 623 -4.71 27.30 8.11
CA VAL A 623 -3.50 26.75 8.76
C VAL A 623 -3.83 26.14 10.12
N GLU A 624 -4.62 26.82 10.96
CA GLU A 624 -5.08 26.25 12.23
C GLU A 624 -5.91 24.98 12.02
N ARG A 625 -6.75 24.93 11.00
CA ARG A 625 -7.54 23.75 10.68
C ARG A 625 -6.68 22.61 10.17
N ALA A 626 -5.69 22.89 9.32
CA ALA A 626 -4.70 21.95 8.85
C ALA A 626 -3.95 21.28 10.02
N THR A 627 -3.45 22.07 10.95
CA THR A 627 -2.77 21.59 12.15
C THR A 627 -3.65 20.65 12.98
N ASN A 628 -4.93 21.03 13.18
CA ASN A 628 -5.86 20.19 13.96
C ASN A 628 -6.17 18.85 13.28
N LEU A 629 -6.33 18.83 11.95
CA LEU A 629 -6.55 17.58 11.20
C LEU A 629 -5.29 16.75 11.11
N TYR A 630 -4.13 17.37 10.94
CA TYR A 630 -2.84 16.71 10.93
C TYR A 630 -2.55 15.97 12.26
N GLU A 631 -2.96 16.54 13.39
CA GLU A 631 -2.82 15.86 14.69
C GLU A 631 -3.60 14.54 14.79
N LEU A 632 -4.71 14.39 14.05
CA LEU A 632 -5.49 13.15 14.01
C LEU A 632 -4.77 12.01 13.27
N LEU A 633 -3.83 12.36 12.41
CA LEU A 633 -3.02 11.41 11.62
C LEU A 633 -1.70 11.01 12.32
N GLN A 634 -1.45 11.54 13.52
CA GLN A 634 -0.24 11.22 14.26
C GLN A 634 -0.32 9.84 14.94
N PRO A 635 0.79 9.26 15.43
CA PRO A 635 0.81 7.92 16.04
C PRO A 635 -0.22 7.69 17.15
N ASP A 636 -0.62 8.75 17.86
CA ASP A 636 -1.66 8.69 18.91
C ASP A 636 -3.07 9.04 18.37
N GLY A 637 -3.20 9.25 17.06
CA GLY A 637 -4.47 9.59 16.41
C GLY A 637 -5.33 8.37 16.10
N PRO A 638 -6.60 8.59 15.74
CA PRO A 638 -7.57 7.51 15.54
C PRO A 638 -7.30 6.63 14.32
N PHE A 639 -6.47 7.08 13.37
CA PHE A 639 -6.21 6.37 12.11
C PHE A 639 -4.97 5.50 12.13
N THR A 640 -4.12 5.62 13.16
CA THR A 640 -2.80 5.01 13.19
C THR A 640 -2.81 3.72 14.01
N THR A 641 -2.38 2.62 13.39
CA THR A 641 -2.19 1.32 14.06
C THR A 641 -0.94 1.31 14.93
N ASP A 642 -0.76 0.26 15.74
CA ASP A 642 0.46 0.09 16.57
C ASP A 642 1.74 -0.06 15.73
N ALA A 643 1.63 -0.58 14.50
CA ALA A 643 2.73 -0.64 13.53
C ALA A 643 3.04 0.71 12.86
N GLY A 644 2.25 1.75 13.12
CA GLY A 644 2.42 3.10 12.55
C GLY A 644 1.72 3.28 11.20
N TYR A 645 0.87 2.34 10.79
CA TYR A 645 0.13 2.42 9.54
C TYR A 645 -1.13 3.27 9.66
N LEU A 646 -1.48 3.93 8.57
CA LEU A 646 -2.77 4.58 8.42
C LEU A 646 -3.75 3.59 7.77
N ALA A 647 -4.81 3.24 8.49
CA ALA A 647 -5.93 2.48 7.97
C ALA A 647 -6.80 3.37 7.09
N GLU A 648 -7.48 2.81 6.09
CA GLU A 648 -8.34 3.60 5.20
C GLU A 648 -9.47 4.27 5.96
N GLN A 649 -10.17 3.50 6.81
CA GLN A 649 -11.40 3.91 7.48
C GLN A 649 -11.39 3.47 8.94
N VAL A 650 -12.18 4.19 9.75
CA VAL A 650 -12.35 3.86 11.17
C VAL A 650 -13.84 3.95 11.54
N PHE A 651 -14.35 2.92 12.20
CA PHE A 651 -15.67 2.90 12.80
C PHE A 651 -15.75 3.79 14.05
N ASP A 652 -16.96 4.17 14.46
CA ASP A 652 -17.20 4.99 15.66
C ASP A 652 -16.68 4.34 16.96
N ASP A 653 -16.48 3.03 16.98
CA ASP A 653 -15.91 2.28 18.11
C ASP A 653 -14.37 2.17 18.08
N GLY A 654 -13.72 2.73 17.05
CA GLY A 654 -12.27 2.73 16.89
C GLY A 654 -11.72 1.54 16.12
N ARG A 655 -12.55 0.62 15.65
CA ARG A 655 -12.08 -0.48 14.80
C ARG A 655 -11.67 0.05 13.43
N PHE A 656 -10.55 -0.43 12.94
CA PHE A 656 -10.08 -0.17 11.59
C PHE A 656 -10.87 -0.99 10.56
N ASP A 657 -11.01 -0.45 9.35
CA ASP A 657 -11.64 -1.13 8.22
C ASP A 657 -10.85 -0.89 6.94
N SER A 658 -11.00 -1.84 5.99
CA SER A 658 -10.34 -1.84 4.68
C SER A 658 -8.82 -2.02 4.74
N ALA A 659 -8.11 -1.75 3.63
CA ALA A 659 -6.68 -1.97 3.50
C ALA A 659 -5.86 -1.16 4.51
N THR A 660 -4.87 -1.82 5.12
CA THR A 660 -3.95 -1.23 6.10
C THR A 660 -2.56 -1.84 5.90
N PRO A 661 -1.52 -1.04 5.57
CA PRO A 661 -1.58 0.41 5.29
C PRO A 661 -2.30 0.75 3.99
N LEU A 662 -2.91 1.93 3.94
CA LEU A 662 -3.28 2.56 2.68
C LEU A 662 -2.17 3.54 2.27
N GLY A 663 -1.65 3.46 1.04
CA GLY A 663 -0.46 4.24 0.63
C GLY A 663 -0.71 5.75 0.56
N TRP A 664 -1.82 6.17 -0.02
CA TRP A 664 -2.13 7.57 -0.29
C TRP A 664 -2.08 8.49 0.94
N PRO A 665 -2.76 8.20 2.09
CA PRO A 665 -2.71 9.08 3.25
C PRO A 665 -1.31 9.19 3.88
N HIS A 666 -0.43 8.19 3.73
CA HIS A 666 0.97 8.28 4.19
C HIS A 666 1.74 9.35 3.42
N ALA A 667 1.63 9.36 2.08
CA ALA A 667 2.27 10.36 1.24
C ALA A 667 1.75 11.77 1.54
N ILE A 668 0.42 11.94 1.62
CA ILE A 668 -0.20 13.24 1.96
C ILE A 668 0.21 13.72 3.35
N ARG A 669 0.29 12.82 4.36
CA ARG A 669 0.77 13.19 5.71
C ARG A 669 2.19 13.73 5.66
N MET A 670 3.06 13.10 4.88
CA MET A 670 4.47 13.51 4.73
C MET A 670 4.56 14.88 4.04
N GLU A 671 3.83 15.10 2.95
CA GLU A 671 3.74 16.40 2.26
C GLU A 671 3.18 17.49 3.18
N THR A 672 2.13 17.18 3.94
CA THR A 672 1.56 18.13 4.93
C THR A 672 2.58 18.47 6.01
N THR A 673 3.42 17.50 6.42
CA THR A 673 4.53 17.75 7.36
C THR A 673 5.51 18.77 6.78
N ALA A 674 5.87 18.64 5.50
CA ALA A 674 6.76 19.57 4.81
C ALA A 674 6.18 20.97 4.78
N ILE A 675 4.93 21.12 4.33
CA ILE A 675 4.27 22.42 4.22
C ILE A 675 4.13 23.10 5.59
N LEU A 676 3.65 22.38 6.62
CA LEU A 676 3.50 22.95 7.96
C LEU A 676 4.84 23.31 8.61
N ALA A 677 5.91 22.59 8.28
CA ALA A 677 7.25 22.92 8.74
C ALA A 677 7.78 24.21 8.09
N ASP A 678 7.57 24.37 6.78
CA ASP A 678 8.02 25.53 6.02
C ASP A 678 7.37 26.85 6.50
N ILE A 679 6.11 26.78 6.91
CA ILE A 679 5.38 27.95 7.43
C ILE A 679 5.41 28.09 8.97
N ASP A 680 6.31 27.38 9.67
CA ASP A 680 6.44 27.36 11.14
C ASP A 680 5.12 27.03 11.88
N ALA A 681 4.24 26.23 11.27
CA ALA A 681 2.93 25.86 11.84
C ALA A 681 2.85 24.40 12.32
N LEU A 682 3.97 23.67 12.27
CA LEU A 682 4.00 22.27 12.71
C LEU A 682 3.77 22.19 14.24
N PRO A 683 2.73 21.45 14.71
CA PRO A 683 2.45 21.37 16.14
C PRO A 683 3.64 20.76 16.91
N ALA A 684 3.81 21.13 18.19
CA ALA A 684 4.84 20.52 19.02
C ALA A 684 4.61 19.00 19.15
N PRO A 685 5.68 18.16 19.16
CA PRO A 685 5.52 16.73 19.38
C PRO A 685 4.82 16.48 20.72
N LYS A 686 3.80 15.64 20.73
CA LYS A 686 3.25 15.15 21.99
C LYS A 686 4.34 14.34 22.70
N PRO A 687 4.53 14.49 24.04
CA PRO A 687 5.47 13.66 24.77
C PRO A 687 5.06 12.18 24.58
N ALA A 688 6.04 11.30 24.31
CA ALA A 688 5.80 9.87 24.26
C ALA A 688 5.08 9.42 25.54
N PRO A 689 4.05 8.55 25.47
CA PRO A 689 3.37 8.05 26.65
C PRO A 689 4.40 7.38 27.57
N THR A 690 4.55 7.92 28.78
CA THR A 690 5.47 7.40 29.78
C THR A 690 4.77 6.25 30.52
N GLY A 691 4.97 5.01 30.05
CA GLY A 691 4.62 3.80 30.79
C GLY A 691 3.72 2.81 30.04
N PRO A 692 3.79 1.53 30.40
CA PRO A 692 2.99 0.47 29.77
C PRO A 692 1.53 0.37 30.26
N GLU A 693 1.00 1.40 30.92
CA GLU A 693 -0.33 1.37 31.51
C GLU A 693 -1.30 2.32 30.82
N ASN A 694 -2.39 1.74 30.28
CA ASN A 694 -3.61 2.34 29.72
C ASN A 694 -3.64 2.59 28.21
N ARG A 695 -3.51 1.54 27.40
CA ARG A 695 -4.32 1.42 26.19
C ARG A 695 -5.52 0.49 26.48
N PRO A 696 -6.72 0.77 25.98
CA PRO A 696 -7.84 -0.17 26.13
C PRO A 696 -7.43 -1.50 25.49
N ARG A 697 -7.34 -2.56 26.30
CA ARG A 697 -7.21 -3.93 25.80
C ARG A 697 -8.50 -4.26 25.07
N TRP A 698 -8.43 -4.33 23.75
CA TRP A 698 -9.54 -4.85 22.95
C TRP A 698 -9.59 -6.35 23.20
N THR A 699 -10.53 -6.75 24.02
CA THR A 699 -10.87 -8.16 24.18
C THR A 699 -11.36 -8.67 22.83
N THR A 700 -10.70 -9.69 22.31
CA THR A 700 -11.18 -10.53 21.21
C THR A 700 -12.61 -10.97 21.57
N GLY A 701 -13.59 -10.37 20.88
CA GLY A 701 -14.99 -10.78 20.99
C GLY A 701 -15.10 -12.20 20.45
N GLU A 702 -15.55 -13.09 21.34
CA GLU A 702 -15.95 -14.45 20.99
C GLU A 702 -17.02 -14.45 19.88
N LYS A 703 -16.75 -15.27 18.84
CA LYS A 703 -17.58 -15.84 17.78
C LYS A 703 -17.88 -14.97 16.59
#